data_d67eb0f85f41bccbbfc366e6e507705d
#
_entry.id   d67eb0f85f41bccbbfc366e6e507705d
#
_cell.length_a   1.000
_cell.length_b   1.000
_cell.length_c   1.000
_cell.angle_alpha   90.00
_cell.angle_beta   90.00
_cell.angle_gamma   90.00
#
_symmetry.space_group_name_H-M   'P 1'
#
loop_
_entity.id
_entity.type
_entity.pdbx_description
1 polymer ?
#
loop_
_entity_poly.entity_id
_entity_poly.type
_entity_poly.pdbx_seq_one_letter_code
_entity_poly.pdbx_strand_id
1 'polypeptide(L)'
;KERADTGTLGGNMPNFLLALQTHSGAAEARARVREQDLRQWGLTGVHLRSYQLEGVNWLAQRFHGQNGCILGDEMGLGKTCQTIALLIYLSGRLNDEGPFLIVSPLSVLSNWKEEMERFAPGLCCVAYTGDKEERTHVQQDLTQASRFHVLLATYEVCLKDASFLKSFSWSMLVVDEAHRLKNQSSLLHKTLSEFSVVFRLLLTGTPIQNKLQELYALLSFVEPDIFPREQVEDFVQRYQDIEKESESASELHKLLQPFLLRRVKAEVAPELPKKTEVVIYHGLSALQKKYYKAILMKDLDAFENEMAKKVKLQNVLSQLRKCVDHPYLFHGVEPEPFEIGDHLIEASGKLHLLDKLLAFLYSRGHRVLLFSQMTQMLDILQDYMDYRGYSYERVDGSVRGEERHLAIKNFGQQPIFVFLLSTRAGGVGMNLTAADTVIFVDSDFNPQNDLQAAARAHRIGQNKSVKVIRLIGRDTVEEIVCRKAASKLQLTNAIIEGGHFTLGAQKPAGDADLQVLIPGLLEGSTKRKRILSPEELEDRRKKRQEAAAKRRRLLEEKKKKKEEAEHQKKMAWWESNNYQSFCLPSEESESEDLEDEEEESSAQLGHEESHSTSIMYVSGDVTHPQAGAEDAIIVHCIDDSGRWGRGGLFTALEKRSAEPRKVYELAGKMKDLNLGGVLLFPIDDKESRNKGQDLLALIVAQHRDHSNALSGIKMAALEEGLKKIFLAAKKKKASVHLPRIGHATKGFNWYGTERLIRKHLAAKGVPTYIYYFPRNKAAALHAQRPSASGQLLP
;
A
#
# COMPACT_ATOMS: atom_id res chain seq x y z
N LYS A 1 -19.98 -42.61 33.53
CA LYS A 1 -19.85 -42.20 32.15
C LYS A 1 -21.24 -42.19 31.51
N GLU A 2 -22.03 -41.19 31.81
CA GLU A 2 -23.33 -40.97 31.19
C GLU A 2 -23.17 -39.91 30.15
N ARG A 3 -23.51 -40.28 28.94
CA ARG A 3 -23.63 -39.31 27.84
C ARG A 3 -24.88 -38.46 28.11
N ALA A 4 -24.68 -37.20 28.44
CA ALA A 4 -25.77 -36.27 28.51
C ALA A 4 -26.34 -36.04 27.11
N ASP A 5 -27.65 -36.14 27.05
CA ASP A 5 -28.49 -35.99 25.87
C ASP A 5 -28.34 -34.59 25.27
N THR A 6 -28.05 -34.48 23.99
CA THR A 6 -27.89 -33.22 23.25
C THR A 6 -29.27 -32.64 22.90
N GLY A 7 -29.92 -32.12 23.91
CA GLY A 7 -31.16 -31.33 23.68
C GLY A 7 -30.85 -29.87 23.39
N THR A 8 -31.54 -29.34 22.40
CA THR A 8 -31.64 -27.98 21.93
C THR A 8 -31.06 -26.87 22.80
N LEU A 9 -30.32 -25.89 22.22
CA LEU A 9 -29.71 -24.68 22.83
C LEU A 9 -30.59 -23.96 23.89
N GLY A 10 -31.89 -24.18 23.92
CA GLY A 10 -32.82 -23.54 24.83
C GLY A 10 -32.84 -24.09 26.26
N GLY A 11 -32.38 -25.32 26.50
CA GLY A 11 -32.51 -25.98 27.82
C GLY A 11 -31.24 -25.91 28.70
N ASN A 12 -30.05 -25.93 28.09
CA ASN A 12 -28.79 -26.04 28.84
C ASN A 12 -28.03 -24.72 29.05
N MET A 13 -28.43 -23.64 28.37
CA MET A 13 -27.75 -22.34 28.43
C MET A 13 -27.73 -21.74 29.85
N PRO A 14 -28.84 -21.73 30.64
CA PRO A 14 -28.82 -21.21 32.00
C PRO A 14 -27.84 -21.98 32.91
N ASN A 15 -27.78 -23.30 32.77
CA ASN A 15 -26.90 -24.15 33.58
C ASN A 15 -25.42 -23.95 33.23
N PHE A 16 -25.12 -23.71 31.96
CA PHE A 16 -23.76 -23.39 31.48
C PHE A 16 -23.28 -22.03 31.97
N LEU A 17 -24.11 -20.99 31.85
CA LEU A 17 -23.78 -19.65 32.37
C LEU A 17 -23.61 -19.68 33.90
N LEU A 18 -24.39 -20.49 34.61
CA LEU A 18 -24.24 -20.70 36.06
C LEU A 18 -22.93 -21.44 36.40
N ALA A 19 -22.56 -22.46 35.59
CA ALA A 19 -21.30 -23.19 35.74
C ALA A 19 -20.10 -22.28 35.49
N LEU A 20 -20.14 -21.40 34.47
CA LEU A 20 -19.09 -20.41 34.20
C LEU A 20 -18.99 -19.36 35.33
N GLN A 21 -20.10 -18.92 35.93
CA GLN A 21 -20.12 -18.01 37.08
C GLN A 21 -19.54 -18.65 38.34
N THR A 22 -19.83 -19.92 38.60
CA THR A 22 -19.27 -20.66 39.74
C THR A 22 -17.77 -20.93 39.59
N HIS A 23 -17.29 -21.17 38.39
CA HIS A 23 -15.82 -21.29 38.13
C HIS A 23 -15.12 -19.92 38.19
N SER A 24 -15.77 -18.84 37.79
CA SER A 24 -15.23 -17.48 37.90
C SER A 24 -15.05 -17.03 39.34
N GLY A 25 -15.95 -17.38 40.26
CA GLY A 25 -15.84 -17.04 41.69
C GLY A 25 -14.68 -17.69 42.43
N ALA A 26 -14.26 -18.90 42.02
CA ALA A 26 -13.06 -19.56 42.55
C ALA A 26 -11.76 -18.98 41.97
N ALA A 27 -11.82 -18.35 40.78
CA ALA A 27 -10.68 -17.70 40.13
C ALA A 27 -10.41 -16.27 40.65
N GLU A 28 -11.40 -15.58 41.18
CA GLU A 28 -11.25 -14.22 41.78
C GLU A 28 -10.34 -14.18 43.01
N ALA A 29 -10.17 -15.32 43.72
CA ALA A 29 -9.29 -15.44 44.89
C ALA A 29 -7.77 -15.48 44.55
N ARG A 30 -7.39 -15.55 43.26
CA ARG A 30 -5.98 -15.54 42.87
C ARG A 30 -5.48 -14.11 42.79
N ALA A 31 -4.28 -13.84 43.35
CA ALA A 31 -3.68 -12.50 43.35
C ALA A 31 -3.60 -11.95 41.94
N ARG A 32 -4.21 -10.76 41.74
CA ARG A 32 -4.12 -10.01 40.47
C ARG A 32 -2.66 -9.79 40.10
N VAL A 33 -2.32 -10.01 38.84
CA VAL A 33 -1.01 -9.72 38.27
C VAL A 33 -0.82 -8.20 38.21
N ARG A 34 0.28 -7.72 38.73
CA ARG A 34 0.69 -6.31 38.68
C ARG A 34 1.79 -6.15 37.63
N GLU A 35 2.01 -4.93 37.13
CA GLU A 35 3.08 -4.65 36.15
C GLU A 35 4.46 -4.98 36.74
N GLN A 36 4.68 -4.76 38.04
CA GLN A 36 5.92 -5.09 38.71
C GLN A 36 6.22 -6.60 38.66
N ASP A 37 5.19 -7.44 38.80
CA ASP A 37 5.33 -8.89 38.71
C ASP A 37 5.76 -9.31 37.29
N LEU A 38 5.13 -8.71 36.24
CA LEU A 38 5.51 -8.94 34.85
C LEU A 38 6.96 -8.49 34.55
N ARG A 39 7.39 -7.37 35.14
CA ARG A 39 8.79 -6.91 35.02
C ARG A 39 9.77 -7.88 35.63
N GLN A 40 9.45 -8.45 36.78
CA GLN A 40 10.28 -9.50 37.41
C GLN A 40 10.39 -10.76 36.54
N TRP A 41 9.33 -11.06 35.75
CA TRP A 41 9.32 -12.19 34.83
C TRP A 41 9.84 -11.85 33.43
N GLY A 42 10.36 -10.63 33.21
CA GLY A 42 11.08 -10.27 31.99
C GLY A 42 10.36 -9.27 31.05
N LEU A 43 9.30 -8.59 31.49
CA LEU A 43 8.70 -7.50 30.70
C LEU A 43 9.63 -6.30 30.65
N THR A 44 10.02 -5.87 29.46
CA THR A 44 10.90 -4.72 29.21
C THR A 44 10.29 -3.77 28.18
N GLY A 45 10.87 -2.60 28.03
CA GLY A 45 10.62 -1.68 26.90
C GLY A 45 9.21 -1.11 26.75
N VAL A 46 8.28 -1.40 27.70
CA VAL A 46 6.89 -0.90 27.66
C VAL A 46 6.35 -0.69 29.08
N HIS A 47 5.45 0.30 29.20
CA HIS A 47 4.57 0.47 30.37
C HIS A 47 3.15 0.13 29.97
N LEU A 48 2.54 -0.82 30.69
CA LEU A 48 1.16 -1.22 30.44
C LEU A 48 0.20 -0.16 31.01
N ARG A 49 -0.79 0.21 30.22
CA ARG A 49 -1.91 1.03 30.70
C ARG A 49 -2.82 0.21 31.62
N SER A 50 -3.58 0.88 32.48
CA SER A 50 -4.49 0.21 33.44
C SER A 50 -5.38 -0.81 32.75
N TYR A 51 -6.06 -0.42 31.68
CA TYR A 51 -6.94 -1.32 30.93
C TYR A 51 -6.17 -2.49 30.27
N GLN A 52 -4.93 -2.29 29.83
CA GLN A 52 -4.10 -3.37 29.28
C GLN A 52 -3.76 -4.41 30.35
N LEU A 53 -3.40 -3.95 31.54
CA LEU A 53 -3.13 -4.82 32.68
C LEU A 53 -4.38 -5.58 33.12
N GLU A 54 -5.55 -4.93 33.13
CA GLU A 54 -6.84 -5.58 33.33
C GLU A 54 -7.12 -6.64 32.27
N GLY A 55 -6.82 -6.35 31.00
CA GLY A 55 -6.92 -7.31 29.90
C GLY A 55 -6.04 -8.53 30.11
N VAL A 56 -4.76 -8.34 30.52
CA VAL A 56 -3.85 -9.44 30.86
C VAL A 56 -4.41 -10.30 31.99
N ASN A 57 -4.98 -9.68 33.03
CA ASN A 57 -5.60 -10.42 34.15
C ASN A 57 -6.82 -11.22 33.67
N TRP A 58 -7.66 -10.65 32.81
CA TRP A 58 -8.79 -11.36 32.23
C TRP A 58 -8.35 -12.56 31.38
N LEU A 59 -7.33 -12.37 30.53
CA LEU A 59 -6.75 -13.43 29.70
C LEU A 59 -6.17 -14.56 30.56
N ALA A 60 -5.47 -14.22 31.65
CA ALA A 60 -4.92 -15.19 32.60
C ALA A 60 -6.04 -16.01 33.27
N GLN A 61 -7.16 -15.39 33.64
CA GLN A 61 -8.34 -16.10 34.18
C GLN A 61 -8.92 -17.08 33.16
N ARG A 62 -9.03 -16.67 31.87
CA ARG A 62 -9.52 -17.55 30.78
C ARG A 62 -8.60 -18.74 30.58
N PHE A 63 -7.27 -18.50 30.56
CA PHE A 63 -6.29 -19.57 30.49
C PHE A 63 -6.42 -20.59 31.62
N HIS A 64 -6.55 -20.14 32.87
CA HIS A 64 -6.74 -21.03 34.02
C HIS A 64 -8.07 -21.83 33.96
N GLY A 65 -9.10 -21.21 33.39
CA GLY A 65 -10.39 -21.90 33.16
C GLY A 65 -10.37 -22.84 31.97
N GLN A 66 -9.29 -22.87 31.22
CA GLN A 66 -9.15 -23.59 29.94
C GLN A 66 -10.24 -23.22 28.92
N ASN A 67 -10.76 -22.00 29.00
CA ASN A 67 -11.79 -21.49 28.10
C ASN A 67 -11.14 -20.60 27.04
N GLY A 68 -11.22 -21.02 25.80
CA GLY A 68 -10.79 -20.18 24.67
C GLY A 68 -11.53 -18.85 24.62
N CYS A 69 -10.88 -17.80 24.13
CA CYS A 69 -11.45 -16.46 24.17
C CYS A 69 -11.05 -15.56 23.00
N ILE A 70 -11.76 -14.45 22.89
CA ILE A 70 -11.59 -13.43 21.85
C ILE A 70 -11.22 -12.11 22.52
N LEU A 71 -10.02 -11.58 22.25
CA LEU A 71 -9.66 -10.22 22.61
C LEU A 71 -10.07 -9.30 21.46
N GLY A 72 -11.24 -8.69 21.66
CA GLY A 72 -11.95 -7.89 20.67
C GLY A 72 -11.73 -6.37 20.78
N ASP A 73 -10.72 -5.92 21.52
CA ASP A 73 -10.39 -4.50 21.72
C ASP A 73 -10.32 -3.74 20.41
N GLU A 74 -10.78 -2.48 20.40
CA GLU A 74 -10.67 -1.61 19.24
C GLU A 74 -9.22 -1.56 18.73
N MET A 75 -9.06 -1.39 17.43
CA MET A 75 -7.73 -1.36 16.82
C MET A 75 -6.87 -0.23 17.35
N GLY A 76 -5.60 -0.54 17.66
CA GLY A 76 -4.65 0.43 18.23
C GLY A 76 -4.67 0.52 19.76
N LEU A 77 -5.39 -0.34 20.47
CA LEU A 77 -5.39 -0.45 21.93
C LEU A 77 -4.32 -1.41 22.49
N GLY A 78 -3.43 -1.96 21.66
CA GLY A 78 -2.30 -2.77 22.12
C GLY A 78 -2.64 -4.23 22.43
N LYS A 79 -3.41 -4.90 21.56
CA LYS A 79 -3.71 -6.34 21.68
C LYS A 79 -2.43 -7.19 21.69
N THR A 80 -1.46 -6.88 20.82
CA THR A 80 -0.15 -7.55 20.75
C THR A 80 0.58 -7.46 22.09
N CYS A 81 0.67 -6.26 22.64
CA CYS A 81 1.34 -6.00 23.92
C CYS A 81 0.69 -6.79 25.07
N GLN A 82 -0.65 -6.85 25.13
CA GLN A 82 -1.39 -7.64 26.13
C GLN A 82 -1.11 -9.14 25.96
N THR A 83 -1.04 -9.62 24.72
CA THR A 83 -0.72 -11.04 24.43
C THR A 83 0.70 -11.37 24.84
N ILE A 84 1.68 -10.53 24.53
CA ILE A 84 3.08 -10.74 24.96
C ILE A 84 3.19 -10.75 26.50
N ALA A 85 2.49 -9.82 27.18
CA ALA A 85 2.44 -9.81 28.64
C ALA A 85 1.81 -11.10 29.22
N LEU A 86 0.80 -11.66 28.54
CA LEU A 86 0.25 -12.99 28.92
C LEU A 86 1.31 -14.09 28.77
N LEU A 87 2.08 -14.13 27.67
CA LEU A 87 3.14 -15.12 27.48
C LEU A 87 4.21 -15.02 28.58
N ILE A 88 4.60 -13.80 28.97
CA ILE A 88 5.52 -13.55 30.09
C ILE A 88 4.91 -14.09 31.39
N TYR A 89 3.63 -13.89 31.64
CA TYR A 89 2.92 -14.43 32.79
C TYR A 89 2.92 -15.96 32.81
N LEU A 90 2.64 -16.59 31.68
CA LEU A 90 2.62 -18.05 31.56
C LEU A 90 4.01 -18.66 31.84
N SER A 91 5.06 -18.09 31.26
CA SER A 91 6.43 -18.53 31.45
C SER A 91 6.92 -18.25 32.89
N GLY A 92 6.74 -17.01 33.39
CA GLY A 92 7.32 -16.59 34.65
C GLY A 92 6.56 -17.05 35.88
N ARG A 93 5.21 -17.10 35.83
CA ARG A 93 4.37 -17.49 36.98
C ARG A 93 4.03 -18.96 37.02
N LEU A 94 3.75 -19.55 35.81
CA LEU A 94 3.27 -20.93 35.71
C LEU A 94 4.38 -21.90 35.27
N ASN A 95 5.56 -21.39 34.94
CA ASN A 95 6.67 -22.13 34.32
C ASN A 95 6.24 -22.93 33.06
N ASP A 96 5.29 -22.34 32.32
CA ASP A 96 4.87 -22.87 31.03
C ASP A 96 5.78 -22.26 29.95
N GLU A 97 6.75 -23.02 29.50
CA GLU A 97 7.70 -22.62 28.46
C GLU A 97 7.17 -22.82 27.04
N GLY A 98 5.90 -23.19 26.87
CA GLY A 98 5.28 -23.43 25.58
C GLY A 98 5.41 -24.88 25.09
N PRO A 99 5.41 -25.12 23.78
CA PRO A 99 5.50 -24.12 22.69
C PRO A 99 4.19 -23.36 22.47
N PHE A 100 4.33 -22.08 22.15
CA PHE A 100 3.24 -21.19 21.78
C PHE A 100 3.26 -20.92 20.28
N LEU A 101 2.11 -21.01 19.61
CA LEU A 101 2.00 -20.73 18.18
C LEU A 101 1.24 -19.41 17.99
N ILE A 102 1.86 -18.45 17.31
CA ILE A 102 1.22 -17.19 16.91
C ILE A 102 1.08 -17.19 15.39
N VAL A 103 -0.16 -17.13 14.91
CA VAL A 103 -0.49 -17.07 13.48
C VAL A 103 -0.96 -15.68 13.15
N SER A 104 -0.25 -15.00 12.26
CA SER A 104 -0.52 -13.62 11.88
C SER A 104 -0.44 -13.40 10.37
N PRO A 105 -1.02 -12.30 9.84
CA PRO A 105 -0.76 -11.88 8.46
C PRO A 105 0.73 -11.59 8.25
N LEU A 106 1.27 -11.93 7.07
CA LEU A 106 2.67 -11.68 6.73
C LEU A 106 3.09 -10.21 6.94
N SER A 107 2.18 -9.29 6.70
CA SER A 107 2.44 -7.84 6.81
C SER A 107 2.65 -7.32 8.23
N VAL A 108 2.29 -8.08 9.26
CA VAL A 108 2.47 -7.69 10.68
C VAL A 108 3.45 -8.60 11.42
N LEU A 109 3.96 -9.60 10.76
CA LEU A 109 4.84 -10.58 11.38
C LEU A 109 6.17 -9.96 11.86
N SER A 110 6.73 -9.02 11.09
CA SER A 110 7.90 -8.22 11.52
C SER A 110 7.62 -7.43 12.80
N ASN A 111 6.43 -6.81 12.90
CA ASN A 111 6.00 -6.10 14.10
C ASN A 111 5.93 -7.03 15.32
N TRP A 112 5.36 -8.23 15.15
CA TRP A 112 5.33 -9.23 16.22
C TRP A 112 6.75 -9.59 16.68
N LYS A 113 7.66 -9.81 15.74
CA LYS A 113 9.06 -10.13 16.06
C LYS A 113 9.73 -8.99 16.80
N GLU A 114 9.63 -7.76 16.32
CA GLU A 114 10.22 -6.56 16.95
C GLU A 114 9.63 -6.31 18.35
N GLU A 115 8.31 -6.46 18.52
CA GLU A 115 7.65 -6.29 19.82
C GLU A 115 8.02 -7.43 20.79
N MET A 116 8.18 -8.68 20.33
CA MET A 116 8.68 -9.79 21.13
C MET A 116 10.12 -9.55 21.62
N GLU A 117 11.01 -9.18 20.71
CA GLU A 117 12.41 -8.88 21.03
C GLU A 117 12.53 -7.70 22.02
N ARG A 118 11.66 -6.70 21.91
CA ARG A 118 11.65 -5.51 22.74
C ARG A 118 10.99 -5.72 24.11
N PHE A 119 9.84 -6.43 24.16
CA PHE A 119 9.02 -6.54 25.37
C PHE A 119 9.29 -7.81 26.16
N ALA A 120 9.70 -8.89 25.50
CA ALA A 120 9.96 -10.19 26.10
C ALA A 120 11.27 -10.82 25.58
N PRO A 121 12.44 -10.15 25.77
CA PRO A 121 13.72 -10.65 25.24
C PRO A 121 14.15 -12.02 25.85
N GLY A 122 13.57 -12.42 26.97
CA GLY A 122 13.81 -13.73 27.58
C GLY A 122 13.08 -14.88 26.89
N LEU A 123 12.09 -14.61 26.03
CA LEU A 123 11.36 -15.65 25.31
C LEU A 123 11.99 -15.86 23.92
N CYS A 124 12.49 -17.09 23.69
CA CYS A 124 13.02 -17.46 22.37
C CYS A 124 11.90 -17.52 21.34
N CYS A 125 11.90 -16.55 20.42
CA CYS A 125 10.89 -16.40 19.37
C CYS A 125 11.49 -16.75 18.01
N VAL A 126 10.92 -17.72 17.30
CA VAL A 126 11.36 -18.18 15.98
C VAL A 126 10.32 -17.78 14.94
N ALA A 127 10.75 -17.09 13.87
CA ALA A 127 9.91 -16.77 12.72
C ALA A 127 9.94 -17.93 11.71
N TYR A 128 8.80 -18.59 11.52
CA TYR A 128 8.62 -19.68 10.58
C TYR A 128 7.97 -19.17 9.28
N THR A 129 8.81 -18.69 8.38
CA THR A 129 8.40 -18.06 7.12
C THR A 129 9.46 -18.29 6.04
N GLY A 130 9.20 -17.78 4.84
CA GLY A 130 10.15 -17.86 3.74
C GLY A 130 9.78 -18.89 2.68
N ASP A 131 10.74 -19.20 1.81
CA ASP A 131 10.59 -20.22 0.79
C ASP A 131 10.63 -21.65 1.37
N LYS A 132 10.56 -22.65 0.51
CA LYS A 132 10.52 -24.05 0.97
C LYS A 132 11.84 -24.48 1.63
N GLU A 133 12.96 -23.99 1.14
CA GLU A 133 14.30 -24.35 1.63
C GLU A 133 14.55 -23.72 3.00
N GLU A 134 14.26 -22.43 3.14
CA GLU A 134 14.37 -21.70 4.41
C GLU A 134 13.50 -22.37 5.50
N ARG A 135 12.26 -22.73 5.17
CA ARG A 135 11.39 -23.42 6.13
C ARG A 135 11.86 -24.82 6.49
N THR A 136 12.45 -25.54 5.54
CA THR A 136 13.03 -26.87 5.82
C THR A 136 14.21 -26.77 6.77
N HIS A 137 15.06 -25.76 6.65
CA HIS A 137 16.13 -25.49 7.63
C HIS A 137 15.58 -25.24 9.02
N VAL A 138 14.59 -24.34 9.13
CA VAL A 138 13.95 -24.05 10.42
C VAL A 138 13.29 -25.31 11.00
N GLN A 139 12.66 -26.17 10.20
CA GLN A 139 12.11 -27.45 10.66
C GLN A 139 13.18 -28.37 11.24
N GLN A 140 14.33 -28.49 10.57
CA GLN A 140 15.47 -29.26 11.04
C GLN A 140 16.01 -28.74 12.36
N ASP A 141 16.20 -27.43 12.47
CA ASP A 141 16.67 -26.78 13.69
C ASP A 141 15.72 -27.02 14.87
N LEU A 142 14.42 -26.85 14.64
CA LEU A 142 13.38 -27.07 15.67
C LEU A 142 13.26 -28.55 16.09
N THR A 143 13.63 -29.48 15.20
CA THR A 143 13.56 -30.92 15.49
C THR A 143 14.82 -31.41 16.21
N GLN A 144 15.98 -30.79 15.99
CA GLN A 144 17.28 -31.29 16.46
C GLN A 144 17.72 -30.82 17.85
N ALA A 145 17.08 -29.89 18.53
CA ALA A 145 17.39 -29.51 19.92
C ALA A 145 17.20 -28.01 20.29
N SER A 146 16.72 -27.19 19.46
CA SER A 146 16.51 -25.79 19.82
C SER A 146 15.22 -25.65 20.63
N ARG A 147 15.32 -25.46 21.93
CA ARG A 147 14.16 -25.03 22.74
C ARG A 147 13.71 -23.67 22.23
N PHE A 148 12.52 -23.59 21.70
CA PHE A 148 11.84 -22.34 21.38
C PHE A 148 10.60 -22.20 22.27
N HIS A 149 10.27 -20.97 22.62
CA HIS A 149 9.05 -20.67 23.37
C HIS A 149 7.91 -20.31 22.43
N VAL A 150 8.20 -19.47 21.42
CA VAL A 150 7.19 -18.92 20.51
C VAL A 150 7.56 -19.21 19.06
N LEU A 151 6.62 -19.75 18.30
CA LEU A 151 6.71 -19.89 16.85
C LEU A 151 5.78 -18.87 16.17
N LEU A 152 6.34 -17.96 15.39
CA LEU A 152 5.58 -17.01 14.57
C LEU A 152 5.39 -17.56 13.17
N ALA A 153 4.15 -17.80 12.76
CA ALA A 153 3.82 -18.32 11.43
C ALA A 153 2.77 -17.46 10.72
N THR A 154 2.69 -17.59 9.39
CA THR A 154 1.63 -16.99 8.60
C THR A 154 0.51 -17.97 8.31
N TYR A 155 -0.67 -17.47 7.95
CA TYR A 155 -1.81 -18.31 7.54
C TYR A 155 -1.45 -19.28 6.39
N GLU A 156 -0.70 -18.76 5.41
CA GLU A 156 -0.29 -19.51 4.23
C GLU A 156 0.69 -20.62 4.58
N VAL A 157 1.60 -20.38 5.52
CA VAL A 157 2.56 -21.39 6.00
C VAL A 157 1.84 -22.46 6.83
N CYS A 158 0.87 -22.09 7.67
CA CYS A 158 0.06 -23.05 8.40
C CYS A 158 -0.70 -24.04 7.48
N LEU A 159 -1.12 -23.56 6.29
CA LEU A 159 -1.76 -24.43 5.30
C LEU A 159 -0.76 -25.32 4.55
N LYS A 160 0.43 -24.78 4.22
CA LYS A 160 1.45 -25.52 3.46
C LYS A 160 2.10 -26.62 4.29
N ASP A 161 2.43 -26.31 5.53
CA ASP A 161 3.20 -27.18 6.41
C ASP A 161 2.37 -27.69 7.60
N ALA A 162 1.08 -27.92 7.38
CA ALA A 162 0.13 -28.35 8.40
C ALA A 162 0.58 -29.63 9.13
N SER A 163 1.16 -30.60 8.43
CA SER A 163 1.65 -31.85 9.00
C SER A 163 2.77 -31.63 10.03
N PHE A 164 3.69 -30.71 9.73
CA PHE A 164 4.77 -30.37 10.66
C PHE A 164 4.22 -29.66 11.91
N LEU A 165 3.32 -28.67 11.73
CA LEU A 165 2.75 -27.93 12.85
C LEU A 165 1.82 -28.78 13.73
N LYS A 166 1.18 -29.81 13.17
CA LYS A 166 0.36 -30.79 13.92
C LYS A 166 1.19 -31.74 14.79
N SER A 167 2.50 -31.89 14.55
CA SER A 167 3.36 -32.75 15.37
C SER A 167 3.62 -32.18 16.76
N PHE A 168 3.31 -30.89 16.99
CA PHE A 168 3.47 -30.24 18.28
C PHE A 168 2.16 -30.23 19.08
N SER A 169 2.30 -30.35 20.42
CA SER A 169 1.22 -30.01 21.36
C SER A 169 1.40 -28.56 21.81
N TRP A 170 0.56 -27.69 21.30
CA TRP A 170 0.66 -26.26 21.57
C TRP A 170 0.01 -25.91 22.90
N SER A 171 0.73 -25.28 23.83
CA SER A 171 0.17 -24.74 25.05
C SER A 171 -0.85 -23.63 24.76
N MET A 172 -0.53 -22.79 23.79
CA MET A 172 -1.44 -21.75 23.33
C MET A 172 -1.34 -21.52 21.82
N LEU A 173 -2.49 -21.33 21.18
CA LEU A 173 -2.62 -20.83 19.80
C LEU A 173 -3.19 -19.43 19.83
N VAL A 174 -2.43 -18.45 19.34
CA VAL A 174 -2.87 -17.08 19.11
C VAL A 174 -3.13 -16.87 17.62
N VAL A 175 -4.30 -16.39 17.26
CA VAL A 175 -4.62 -16.02 15.87
C VAL A 175 -4.88 -14.53 15.80
N ASP A 176 -3.95 -13.79 15.20
CA ASP A 176 -4.09 -12.34 14.99
C ASP A 176 -4.91 -12.04 13.73
N GLU A 177 -5.67 -10.94 13.73
CA GLU A 177 -6.66 -10.61 12.71
C GLU A 177 -7.60 -11.79 12.42
N ALA A 178 -8.17 -12.35 13.50
CA ALA A 178 -8.93 -13.61 13.49
C ALA A 178 -10.22 -13.56 12.65
N HIS A 179 -10.62 -12.39 12.14
CA HIS A 179 -11.68 -12.29 11.11
C HIS A 179 -11.40 -13.14 9.85
N ARG A 180 -10.17 -13.62 9.66
CA ARG A 180 -9.81 -14.62 8.64
C ARG A 180 -10.46 -15.99 8.87
N LEU A 181 -10.88 -16.28 10.11
CA LEU A 181 -11.56 -17.53 10.49
C LEU A 181 -13.10 -17.45 10.43
N LYS A 182 -13.67 -16.36 9.94
CA LYS A 182 -15.11 -16.08 9.87
C LYS A 182 -15.93 -17.07 9.03
N ASN A 183 -15.29 -17.92 8.27
CA ASN A 183 -15.92 -18.97 7.48
C ASN A 183 -15.48 -20.35 7.98
N GLN A 184 -16.38 -21.04 8.66
CA GLN A 184 -16.17 -22.41 9.18
C GLN A 184 -15.81 -23.44 8.10
N SER A 185 -16.30 -23.25 6.87
CA SER A 185 -16.03 -24.17 5.76
C SER A 185 -14.66 -23.94 5.12
N SER A 186 -13.96 -22.84 5.48
CA SER A 186 -12.65 -22.52 4.91
C SER A 186 -11.59 -23.56 5.30
N LEU A 187 -10.67 -23.82 4.38
CA LEU A 187 -9.55 -24.73 4.64
C LEU A 187 -8.73 -24.29 5.85
N LEU A 188 -8.52 -22.99 6.02
CA LEU A 188 -7.77 -22.43 7.16
C LEU A 188 -8.43 -22.76 8.50
N HIS A 189 -9.75 -22.53 8.61
CA HIS A 189 -10.50 -22.82 9.82
C HIS A 189 -10.42 -24.32 10.18
N LYS A 190 -10.59 -25.21 9.19
CA LYS A 190 -10.50 -26.66 9.38
C LYS A 190 -9.10 -27.08 9.82
N THR A 191 -8.05 -26.61 9.11
CA THR A 191 -6.66 -26.97 9.41
C THR A 191 -6.24 -26.55 10.82
N LEU A 192 -6.52 -25.29 11.21
CA LEU A 192 -6.16 -24.82 12.55
C LEU A 192 -7.00 -25.46 13.67
N SER A 193 -8.24 -25.87 13.39
CA SER A 193 -9.06 -26.62 14.36
C SER A 193 -8.52 -28.02 14.66
N GLU A 194 -7.75 -28.62 13.74
CA GLU A 194 -7.15 -29.95 13.88
C GLU A 194 -5.83 -29.97 14.66
N PHE A 195 -5.28 -28.78 14.99
CA PHE A 195 -4.06 -28.70 15.81
C PHE A 195 -4.38 -29.06 17.27
N SER A 196 -3.45 -29.79 17.90
CA SER A 196 -3.52 -30.07 19.34
C SER A 196 -3.16 -28.81 20.12
N VAL A 197 -4.15 -28.17 20.75
CA VAL A 197 -4.02 -26.87 21.42
C VAL A 197 -4.76 -26.88 22.73
N VAL A 198 -4.09 -26.46 23.81
CA VAL A 198 -4.69 -26.36 25.13
C VAL A 198 -5.56 -25.11 25.25
N PHE A 199 -5.07 -23.95 24.80
CA PHE A 199 -5.77 -22.69 24.89
C PHE A 199 -5.78 -21.92 23.58
N ARG A 200 -6.95 -21.44 23.14
CA ARG A 200 -7.14 -20.68 21.89
C ARG A 200 -7.46 -19.23 22.17
N LEU A 201 -6.62 -18.32 21.69
CA LEU A 201 -6.80 -16.87 21.80
C LEU A 201 -6.94 -16.26 20.41
N LEU A 202 -8.08 -15.62 20.15
CA LEU A 202 -8.29 -14.84 18.91
C LEU A 202 -8.14 -13.36 19.18
N LEU A 203 -7.36 -12.69 18.33
CA LEU A 203 -7.19 -11.23 18.36
C LEU A 203 -7.90 -10.63 17.14
N THR A 204 -8.86 -9.73 17.38
CA THR A 204 -9.53 -9.04 16.28
C THR A 204 -10.11 -7.71 16.74
N GLY A 205 -9.93 -6.65 15.96
CA GLY A 205 -10.64 -5.39 16.19
C GLY A 205 -12.06 -5.39 15.65
N THR A 206 -12.45 -6.44 14.90
CA THR A 206 -13.74 -6.54 14.20
C THR A 206 -14.27 -7.97 14.27
N PRO A 207 -14.80 -8.41 15.43
CA PRO A 207 -15.30 -9.76 15.60
C PRO A 207 -16.49 -10.09 14.70
N ILE A 208 -17.23 -9.05 14.25
CA ILE A 208 -18.30 -9.15 13.25
C ILE A 208 -18.02 -8.13 12.17
N GLN A 209 -18.11 -8.53 10.91
CA GLN A 209 -17.95 -7.64 9.76
C GLN A 209 -19.26 -7.46 8.97
N ASN A 210 -19.99 -8.55 8.74
CA ASN A 210 -21.16 -8.53 7.86
C ASN A 210 -22.37 -9.30 8.40
N LYS A 211 -22.18 -10.41 9.10
CA LYS A 211 -23.23 -11.36 9.47
C LYS A 211 -22.95 -12.03 10.82
N LEU A 212 -24.00 -12.43 11.53
CA LEU A 212 -23.95 -13.20 12.78
C LEU A 212 -23.20 -14.54 12.65
N GLN A 213 -23.30 -15.19 11.47
CA GLN A 213 -22.55 -16.42 11.19
C GLN A 213 -21.04 -16.25 11.36
N GLU A 214 -20.51 -15.04 11.10
CA GLU A 214 -19.08 -14.76 11.27
C GLU A 214 -18.67 -14.82 12.75
N LEU A 215 -19.51 -14.27 13.66
CA LEU A 215 -19.29 -14.35 15.10
C LEU A 215 -19.37 -15.80 15.58
N TYR A 216 -20.41 -16.53 15.15
CA TYR A 216 -20.55 -17.95 15.52
C TYR A 216 -19.36 -18.78 15.08
N ALA A 217 -18.79 -18.51 13.90
CA ALA A 217 -17.59 -19.20 13.42
C ALA A 217 -16.39 -18.99 14.35
N LEU A 218 -16.22 -17.80 14.92
CA LEU A 218 -15.15 -17.49 15.87
C LEU A 218 -15.41 -18.18 17.21
N LEU A 219 -16.65 -18.16 17.71
CA LEU A 219 -17.05 -18.86 18.94
C LEU A 219 -16.84 -20.37 18.81
N SER A 220 -17.27 -20.96 17.71
CA SER A 220 -17.09 -22.40 17.40
C SER A 220 -15.60 -22.78 17.26
N PHE A 221 -14.74 -21.83 16.91
CA PHE A 221 -13.31 -22.09 16.85
C PHE A 221 -12.68 -22.10 18.24
N VAL A 222 -13.05 -21.19 19.14
CA VAL A 222 -12.47 -21.12 20.49
C VAL A 222 -13.04 -22.18 21.40
N GLU A 223 -14.36 -22.46 21.31
CA GLU A 223 -15.08 -23.43 22.16
C GLU A 223 -16.02 -24.31 21.31
N PRO A 224 -15.51 -25.29 20.60
CA PRO A 224 -16.32 -26.16 19.75
C PRO A 224 -17.33 -27.03 20.49
N ASP A 225 -17.07 -27.36 21.75
CA ASP A 225 -17.97 -28.17 22.57
C ASP A 225 -19.22 -27.39 23.00
N ILE A 226 -19.11 -26.07 23.16
CA ILE A 226 -20.19 -25.17 23.51
C ILE A 226 -20.93 -24.66 22.28
N PHE A 227 -20.19 -24.39 21.21
CA PHE A 227 -20.71 -23.88 19.94
C PHE A 227 -20.43 -24.88 18.80
N PRO A 228 -21.18 -26.01 18.73
CA PRO A 228 -21.02 -27.00 17.70
C PRO A 228 -21.31 -26.42 16.31
N ARG A 229 -20.60 -26.90 15.29
CA ARG A 229 -20.71 -26.36 13.91
C ARG A 229 -22.12 -26.49 13.33
N GLU A 230 -22.86 -27.51 13.75
CA GLU A 230 -24.17 -27.86 13.26
C GLU A 230 -25.26 -26.89 13.72
N GLN A 231 -25.05 -26.14 14.80
CA GLN A 231 -26.03 -25.24 15.40
C GLN A 231 -25.95 -23.78 14.92
N VAL A 232 -25.19 -23.52 13.87
CA VAL A 232 -25.03 -22.15 13.34
C VAL A 232 -26.35 -21.53 12.86
N GLU A 233 -27.21 -22.33 12.25
CA GLU A 233 -28.49 -21.85 11.69
C GLU A 233 -29.48 -21.48 12.81
N ASP A 234 -29.56 -22.30 13.86
CA ASP A 234 -30.39 -22.02 15.04
C ASP A 234 -29.96 -20.75 15.76
N PHE A 235 -28.64 -20.55 15.91
CA PHE A 235 -28.09 -19.33 16.50
C PHE A 235 -28.45 -18.08 15.67
N VAL A 236 -28.31 -18.17 14.34
CA VAL A 236 -28.62 -17.04 13.44
C VAL A 236 -30.11 -16.73 13.47
N GLN A 237 -30.96 -17.75 13.42
CA GLN A 237 -32.41 -17.56 13.43
C GLN A 237 -32.87 -16.92 14.76
N ARG A 238 -32.28 -17.31 15.90
CA ARG A 238 -32.61 -16.76 17.22
C ARG A 238 -32.28 -15.28 17.36
N TYR A 239 -31.15 -14.83 16.79
CA TYR A 239 -30.62 -13.46 16.96
C TYR A 239 -30.71 -12.60 15.70
N GLN A 240 -31.44 -13.01 14.63
CA GLN A 240 -31.51 -12.25 13.36
C GLN A 240 -32.18 -10.87 13.49
N ASP A 241 -33.14 -10.72 14.41
CA ASP A 241 -33.91 -9.50 14.63
C ASP A 241 -33.42 -8.68 15.84
N ILE A 242 -32.16 -8.89 16.26
CA ILE A 242 -31.56 -8.27 17.46
C ILE A 242 -31.62 -6.73 17.45
N GLU A 243 -31.70 -6.08 16.28
CA GLU A 243 -31.84 -4.64 16.15
C GLU A 243 -33.22 -4.14 16.62
N LYS A 244 -34.20 -5.02 16.65
CA LYS A 244 -35.59 -4.68 17.00
C LYS A 244 -35.99 -5.12 18.41
N GLU A 245 -35.30 -6.13 18.98
CA GLU A 245 -35.63 -6.78 20.21
C GLU A 245 -34.53 -6.61 21.27
N SER A 246 -34.78 -5.74 22.26
CA SER A 246 -33.82 -5.46 23.35
C SER A 246 -33.52 -6.66 24.24
N GLU A 247 -34.47 -7.60 24.40
CA GLU A 247 -34.29 -8.83 25.21
C GLU A 247 -33.29 -9.79 24.53
N SER A 248 -33.43 -10.03 23.24
CA SER A 248 -32.53 -10.86 22.45
C SER A 248 -31.10 -10.28 22.43
N ALA A 249 -30.98 -8.96 22.40
CA ALA A 249 -29.70 -8.28 22.54
C ALA A 249 -29.03 -8.52 23.89
N SER A 250 -29.81 -8.37 24.99
CA SER A 250 -29.33 -8.59 26.36
C SER A 250 -28.90 -10.04 26.60
N GLU A 251 -29.67 -10.99 26.06
CA GLU A 251 -29.32 -12.43 26.15
C GLU A 251 -27.98 -12.72 25.41
N LEU A 252 -27.85 -12.25 24.18
CA LEU A 252 -26.62 -12.45 23.40
C LEU A 252 -25.39 -11.81 24.08
N HIS A 253 -25.55 -10.62 24.65
CA HIS A 253 -24.48 -9.96 25.39
C HIS A 253 -24.02 -10.77 26.61
N LYS A 254 -24.95 -11.35 27.37
CA LYS A 254 -24.63 -12.22 28.50
C LYS A 254 -23.91 -13.48 28.05
N LEU A 255 -24.35 -14.07 26.92
CA LEU A 255 -23.72 -15.25 26.34
C LEU A 255 -22.27 -14.95 25.90
N LEU A 256 -22.00 -13.80 25.33
CA LEU A 256 -20.68 -13.42 24.81
C LEU A 256 -19.68 -12.98 25.88
N GLN A 257 -20.16 -12.49 27.03
CA GLN A 257 -19.33 -11.92 28.10
C GLN A 257 -18.18 -12.82 28.58
N PRO A 258 -18.34 -14.13 28.73
CA PRO A 258 -17.25 -15.03 29.14
C PRO A 258 -16.19 -15.22 28.04
N PHE A 259 -16.52 -15.03 26.78
CA PHE A 259 -15.68 -15.36 25.63
C PHE A 259 -15.12 -14.14 24.91
N LEU A 260 -15.69 -12.95 25.11
CA LEU A 260 -15.32 -11.74 24.39
C LEU A 260 -15.02 -10.59 25.36
N LEU A 261 -13.78 -10.07 25.27
CA LEU A 261 -13.43 -8.79 25.90
C LEU A 261 -13.30 -7.74 24.80
N ARG A 262 -14.09 -6.66 24.88
CA ARG A 262 -14.03 -5.55 23.93
C ARG A 262 -14.10 -4.21 24.65
N ARG A 263 -13.13 -3.36 24.35
CA ARG A 263 -13.09 -1.98 24.85
C ARG A 263 -12.89 -1.05 23.66
N VAL A 264 -13.47 0.13 23.71
CA VAL A 264 -13.34 1.18 22.70
C VAL A 264 -12.44 2.30 23.20
N LYS A 265 -11.77 2.98 22.27
CA LYS A 265 -10.82 4.05 22.58
C LYS A 265 -11.43 5.18 23.42
N ALA A 266 -12.70 5.51 23.13
CA ALA A 266 -13.42 6.56 23.85
C ALA A 266 -13.53 6.29 25.36
N GLU A 267 -13.57 5.01 25.77
CA GLU A 267 -13.74 4.61 27.18
C GLU A 267 -12.37 4.52 27.91
N VAL A 268 -11.36 3.96 27.24
CA VAL A 268 -10.11 3.55 27.92
C VAL A 268 -8.88 4.40 27.58
N ALA A 269 -8.98 5.30 26.61
CA ALA A 269 -7.87 6.17 26.17
C ALA A 269 -8.34 7.63 25.99
N PRO A 270 -8.83 8.29 27.07
CA PRO A 270 -9.35 9.66 27.00
C PRO A 270 -8.28 10.69 26.59
N GLU A 271 -7.00 10.38 26.75
CA GLU A 271 -5.88 11.21 26.33
C GLU A 271 -5.63 11.16 24.81
N LEU A 272 -6.24 10.23 24.08
CA LEU A 272 -6.08 10.16 22.65
C LEU A 272 -6.76 11.35 21.95
N PRO A 273 -6.07 12.09 21.09
CA PRO A 273 -6.67 13.23 20.40
C PRO A 273 -7.95 12.87 19.65
N LYS A 274 -8.86 13.82 19.58
CA LYS A 274 -10.20 13.63 18.99
C LYS A 274 -10.10 13.21 17.51
N LYS A 275 -10.90 12.22 17.12
CA LYS A 275 -11.15 11.84 15.74
C LYS A 275 -12.41 12.54 15.24
N THR A 276 -12.33 13.21 14.08
CA THR A 276 -13.48 13.84 13.42
C THR A 276 -13.69 13.21 12.06
N GLU A 277 -14.90 12.75 11.75
CA GLU A 277 -15.24 12.21 10.44
C GLU A 277 -16.07 13.23 9.65
N VAL A 278 -15.71 13.43 8.38
CA VAL A 278 -16.35 14.40 7.48
C VAL A 278 -16.64 13.70 6.15
N VAL A 279 -17.87 13.88 5.65
CA VAL A 279 -18.25 13.44 4.32
C VAL A 279 -18.35 14.65 3.41
N ILE A 280 -17.63 14.65 2.29
CA ILE A 280 -17.66 15.73 1.31
C ILE A 280 -18.25 15.20 0.01
N TYR A 281 -19.35 15.84 -0.45
CA TYR A 281 -20.00 15.49 -1.69
C TYR A 281 -19.46 16.30 -2.84
N HIS A 282 -19.20 15.65 -3.99
CA HIS A 282 -18.81 16.30 -5.23
C HIS A 282 -19.77 16.01 -6.37
N GLY A 283 -19.83 16.89 -7.36
CA GLY A 283 -20.55 16.66 -8.62
C GLY A 283 -19.70 15.86 -9.61
N LEU A 284 -20.33 15.32 -10.64
CA LEU A 284 -19.66 14.71 -11.79
C LEU A 284 -19.26 15.76 -12.82
N SER A 285 -18.08 15.60 -13.47
CA SER A 285 -17.69 16.37 -14.64
C SER A 285 -18.61 16.08 -15.83
N ALA A 286 -18.55 16.92 -16.88
CA ALA A 286 -19.30 16.67 -18.11
C ALA A 286 -18.92 15.31 -18.74
N LEU A 287 -17.63 14.98 -18.75
CA LEU A 287 -17.11 13.73 -19.27
C LEU A 287 -17.62 12.52 -18.43
N GLN A 288 -17.58 12.63 -17.10
CA GLN A 288 -18.12 11.60 -16.22
C GLN A 288 -19.62 11.41 -16.43
N LYS A 289 -20.41 12.46 -16.60
CA LYS A 289 -21.85 12.37 -16.85
C LYS A 289 -22.14 11.62 -18.16
N LYS A 290 -21.38 11.90 -19.24
CA LYS A 290 -21.48 11.18 -20.53
C LYS A 290 -21.32 9.68 -20.33
N TYR A 291 -20.21 9.26 -19.73
CA TYR A 291 -19.91 7.83 -19.54
C TYR A 291 -20.79 7.16 -18.48
N TYR A 292 -21.15 7.86 -17.41
CA TYR A 292 -22.06 7.33 -16.39
C TYR A 292 -23.42 6.99 -16.97
N LYS A 293 -23.98 7.88 -17.81
CA LYS A 293 -25.23 7.65 -18.55
C LYS A 293 -25.10 6.48 -19.52
N ALA A 294 -24.01 6.43 -20.29
CA ALA A 294 -23.75 5.35 -21.24
C ALA A 294 -23.68 3.97 -20.56
N ILE A 295 -23.03 3.88 -19.41
CA ILE A 295 -22.93 2.64 -18.63
C ILE A 295 -24.31 2.20 -18.12
N LEU A 296 -25.15 3.13 -17.62
CA LEU A 296 -26.50 2.83 -17.14
C LEU A 296 -27.40 2.36 -18.29
N MET A 297 -27.31 2.96 -19.46
CA MET A 297 -28.08 2.59 -20.65
C MET A 297 -27.52 1.38 -21.40
N LYS A 298 -26.32 0.90 -20.98
CA LYS A 298 -25.53 -0.12 -21.68
C LYS A 298 -25.20 0.27 -23.13
N ASP A 299 -25.08 1.56 -23.37
CA ASP A 299 -24.75 2.13 -24.68
C ASP A 299 -23.20 2.14 -24.83
N LEU A 300 -22.71 1.23 -25.69
CA LEU A 300 -21.29 1.08 -25.98
C LEU A 300 -20.79 2.07 -27.04
N ASP A 301 -21.69 2.62 -27.86
CA ASP A 301 -21.33 3.55 -28.94
C ASP A 301 -20.94 4.94 -28.40
N ALA A 302 -21.30 5.25 -27.15
CA ALA A 302 -20.83 6.46 -26.47
C ALA A 302 -19.33 6.46 -26.16
N PHE A 303 -18.67 5.29 -26.26
CA PHE A 303 -17.22 5.14 -26.14
C PHE A 303 -16.60 5.26 -27.53
N GLU A 304 -16.02 6.39 -27.86
CA GLU A 304 -15.53 6.75 -29.20
C GLU A 304 -14.40 5.85 -29.69
N ASN A 305 -13.53 5.36 -28.79
CA ASN A 305 -12.43 4.48 -29.12
C ASN A 305 -12.81 2.99 -29.09
N GLU A 306 -12.33 2.20 -30.06
CA GLU A 306 -12.56 0.76 -30.10
C GLU A 306 -12.03 0.00 -28.89
N MET A 307 -10.95 0.48 -28.27
CA MET A 307 -10.45 -0.07 -27.00
C MET A 307 -11.42 0.16 -25.84
N ALA A 308 -12.10 1.30 -25.81
CA ALA A 308 -13.09 1.62 -24.80
C ALA A 308 -14.39 0.80 -25.00
N LYS A 309 -14.74 0.43 -26.25
CA LYS A 309 -15.87 -0.46 -26.58
C LYS A 309 -15.72 -1.89 -26.02
N LYS A 310 -14.47 -2.31 -25.67
CA LYS A 310 -14.21 -3.60 -25.00
C LYS A 310 -14.57 -3.60 -23.50
N VAL A 311 -15.20 -2.54 -22.98
CA VAL A 311 -15.70 -2.50 -21.60
C VAL A 311 -16.73 -3.62 -21.41
N LYS A 312 -16.35 -4.61 -20.60
CA LYS A 312 -17.25 -5.70 -20.22
C LYS A 312 -18.30 -5.13 -19.26
N LEU A 313 -19.50 -4.85 -19.76
CA LEU A 313 -20.62 -4.37 -18.93
C LEU A 313 -21.23 -5.45 -18.02
N GLN A 314 -20.59 -6.60 -17.86
CA GLN A 314 -21.04 -7.68 -16.98
C GLN A 314 -21.13 -7.24 -15.50
N ASN A 315 -20.33 -6.25 -15.09
CA ASN A 315 -20.37 -5.70 -13.72
C ASN A 315 -20.59 -4.18 -13.74
N VAL A 316 -21.83 -3.78 -14.05
CA VAL A 316 -22.25 -2.37 -14.15
C VAL A 316 -21.84 -1.56 -12.89
N LEU A 317 -22.00 -2.13 -11.70
CA LEU A 317 -21.65 -1.48 -10.44
C LEU A 317 -20.15 -1.11 -10.36
N SER A 318 -19.28 -2.01 -10.80
CA SER A 318 -17.84 -1.76 -10.85
C SER A 318 -17.47 -0.68 -11.86
N GLN A 319 -18.15 -0.67 -13.02
CA GLN A 319 -17.91 0.34 -14.06
C GLN A 319 -18.42 1.72 -13.62
N LEU A 320 -19.57 1.80 -12.96
CA LEU A 320 -20.08 3.05 -12.40
C LEU A 320 -19.13 3.63 -11.35
N ARG A 321 -18.55 2.79 -10.47
CA ARG A 321 -17.54 3.22 -9.49
C ARG A 321 -16.30 3.78 -10.18
N LYS A 322 -15.76 3.08 -11.19
CA LYS A 322 -14.64 3.57 -12.01
C LYS A 322 -14.93 4.95 -12.61
N CYS A 323 -16.14 5.10 -13.18
CA CYS A 323 -16.54 6.37 -13.76
C CYS A 323 -16.57 7.52 -12.74
N VAL A 324 -17.08 7.27 -11.52
CA VAL A 324 -17.16 8.28 -10.46
C VAL A 324 -15.77 8.64 -9.93
N ASP A 325 -14.86 7.67 -9.82
CA ASP A 325 -13.49 7.92 -9.38
C ASP A 325 -12.72 8.73 -10.42
N HIS A 326 -12.54 8.19 -11.62
CA HIS A 326 -11.92 8.90 -12.73
C HIS A 326 -12.25 8.24 -14.07
N PRO A 327 -12.67 8.99 -15.10
CA PRO A 327 -13.02 8.42 -16.39
C PRO A 327 -11.85 7.79 -17.14
N TYR A 328 -10.60 8.20 -16.86
CA TYR A 328 -9.38 7.60 -17.44
C TYR A 328 -9.06 6.19 -16.89
N LEU A 329 -9.85 5.68 -15.96
CA LEU A 329 -9.85 4.25 -15.62
C LEU A 329 -10.44 3.35 -16.73
N PHE A 330 -11.04 3.95 -17.76
CA PHE A 330 -11.43 3.27 -18.99
C PHE A 330 -10.33 3.47 -20.04
N HIS A 331 -9.90 2.38 -20.65
CA HIS A 331 -8.91 2.43 -21.70
C HIS A 331 -9.40 3.25 -22.89
N GLY A 332 -8.54 4.12 -23.43
CA GLY A 332 -8.83 4.93 -24.60
C GLY A 332 -9.75 6.15 -24.35
N VAL A 333 -9.94 6.54 -23.09
CA VAL A 333 -10.67 7.77 -22.72
C VAL A 333 -9.71 8.92 -22.41
N GLU A 334 -8.52 8.62 -21.94
CA GLU A 334 -7.44 9.59 -21.77
C GLU A 334 -6.96 10.05 -23.15
N PRO A 335 -6.79 11.35 -23.39
CA PRO A 335 -6.27 11.88 -24.66
C PRO A 335 -4.86 11.38 -24.97
N GLU A 336 -4.58 11.10 -26.21
CA GLU A 336 -3.24 10.85 -26.72
C GLU A 336 -2.70 12.10 -27.43
N PRO A 337 -1.41 12.44 -27.31
CA PRO A 337 -0.35 11.79 -26.52
C PRO A 337 -0.57 11.96 -25.01
N PHE A 338 -0.15 10.95 -24.21
CA PHE A 338 -0.33 10.97 -22.75
C PHE A 338 0.59 12.04 -22.11
N GLU A 339 0.03 13.20 -21.87
CA GLU A 339 0.70 14.30 -21.18
C GLU A 339 0.15 14.46 -19.76
N ILE A 340 0.98 14.90 -18.81
CA ILE A 340 0.52 15.22 -17.47
C ILE A 340 0.11 16.70 -17.44
N GLY A 341 -1.16 16.98 -17.15
CA GLY A 341 -1.68 18.36 -17.21
C GLY A 341 -3.00 18.55 -16.48
N ASP A 342 -3.56 19.76 -16.60
CA ASP A 342 -4.84 20.14 -15.97
C ASP A 342 -6.02 19.27 -16.42
N HIS A 343 -5.98 18.67 -17.62
CA HIS A 343 -7.02 17.75 -18.11
C HIS A 343 -7.25 16.57 -17.15
N LEU A 344 -6.21 16.11 -16.44
CA LEU A 344 -6.31 15.07 -15.45
C LEU A 344 -7.27 15.47 -14.32
N ILE A 345 -7.19 16.73 -13.88
CA ILE A 345 -8.01 17.27 -12.80
C ILE A 345 -9.42 17.61 -13.30
N GLU A 346 -9.53 18.19 -14.50
CA GLU A 346 -10.80 18.62 -15.10
C GLU A 346 -11.70 17.44 -15.49
N ALA A 347 -11.10 16.30 -15.85
CA ALA A 347 -11.83 15.09 -16.23
C ALA A 347 -12.67 14.49 -15.08
N SER A 348 -12.26 14.68 -13.84
CA SER A 348 -12.94 14.12 -12.66
C SER A 348 -13.34 15.19 -11.65
N GLY A 349 -14.64 15.28 -11.34
CA GLY A 349 -15.15 16.14 -10.27
C GLY A 349 -14.57 15.76 -8.90
N LYS A 350 -14.27 14.48 -8.69
CA LYS A 350 -13.62 13.97 -7.48
C LYS A 350 -12.18 14.48 -7.37
N LEU A 351 -11.39 14.36 -8.43
CA LEU A 351 -10.00 14.82 -8.42
C LEU A 351 -9.92 16.37 -8.37
N HIS A 352 -10.88 17.07 -8.99
CA HIS A 352 -10.99 18.53 -8.88
C HIS A 352 -11.24 18.99 -7.43
N LEU A 353 -12.10 18.28 -6.69
CA LEU A 353 -12.32 18.54 -5.27
C LEU A 353 -11.08 18.22 -4.45
N LEU A 354 -10.46 17.05 -4.72
CA LEU A 354 -9.26 16.58 -4.03
C LEU A 354 -8.08 17.55 -4.22
N ASP A 355 -7.91 18.12 -5.42
CA ASP A 355 -6.88 19.13 -5.71
C ASP A 355 -6.97 20.34 -4.78
N LYS A 356 -8.18 20.90 -4.60
CA LYS A 356 -8.40 22.02 -3.68
C LYS A 356 -8.17 21.64 -2.22
N LEU A 357 -8.61 20.43 -1.85
CA LEU A 357 -8.46 19.92 -0.50
C LEU A 357 -6.99 19.69 -0.15
N LEU A 358 -6.22 19.07 -1.03
CA LEU A 358 -4.80 18.82 -0.82
C LEU A 358 -3.97 20.11 -0.80
N ALA A 359 -4.28 21.07 -1.66
CA ALA A 359 -3.65 22.39 -1.62
C ALA A 359 -3.87 23.10 -0.27
N PHE A 360 -5.08 23.02 0.28
CA PHE A 360 -5.40 23.57 1.59
C PHE A 360 -4.64 22.83 2.71
N LEU A 361 -4.62 21.51 2.67
CA LEU A 361 -3.93 20.69 3.69
C LEU A 361 -2.41 20.88 3.64
N TYR A 362 -1.84 20.99 2.44
CA TYR A 362 -0.42 21.27 2.23
C TYR A 362 0.00 22.62 2.82
N SER A 363 -0.78 23.68 2.55
CA SER A 363 -0.51 25.02 3.06
C SER A 363 -0.55 25.12 4.60
N ARG A 364 -1.23 24.17 5.25
CA ARG A 364 -1.36 24.07 6.71
C ARG A 364 -0.40 23.09 7.37
N GLY A 365 0.47 22.44 6.62
CA GLY A 365 1.45 21.48 7.12
C GLY A 365 0.85 20.16 7.63
N HIS A 366 -0.33 19.79 7.13
CA HIS A 366 -0.95 18.49 7.42
C HIS A 366 -0.23 17.37 6.67
N ARG A 367 -0.29 16.15 7.20
CA ARG A 367 0.21 14.94 6.55
C ARG A 367 -0.94 13.98 6.30
N VAL A 368 -1.04 13.48 5.07
CA VAL A 368 -2.24 12.83 4.55
C VAL A 368 -1.99 11.36 4.23
N LEU A 369 -2.89 10.48 4.71
CA LEU A 369 -3.06 9.13 4.17
C LEU A 369 -4.19 9.15 3.15
N LEU A 370 -3.90 8.78 1.92
CA LEU A 370 -4.87 8.78 0.83
C LEU A 370 -5.17 7.34 0.41
N PHE A 371 -6.40 6.89 0.65
CA PHE A 371 -6.83 5.52 0.40
C PHE A 371 -7.69 5.39 -0.86
N SER A 372 -7.38 4.40 -1.69
CA SER A 372 -8.27 3.93 -2.77
C SER A 372 -8.30 2.41 -2.82
N GLN A 373 -9.41 1.83 -3.25
CA GLN A 373 -9.52 0.39 -3.48
C GLN A 373 -8.96 -0.03 -4.84
N MET A 374 -8.88 0.92 -5.77
CA MET A 374 -8.41 0.68 -7.13
C MET A 374 -6.94 1.08 -7.27
N THR A 375 -6.07 0.11 -7.55
CA THR A 375 -4.64 0.40 -7.78
C THR A 375 -4.43 1.31 -8.98
N GLN A 376 -5.25 1.18 -10.04
CA GLN A 376 -5.24 2.08 -11.19
C GLN A 376 -5.60 3.53 -10.81
N MET A 377 -6.46 3.75 -9.80
CA MET A 377 -6.72 5.09 -9.29
C MET A 377 -5.50 5.65 -8.55
N LEU A 378 -4.75 4.80 -7.84
CA LEU A 378 -3.47 5.20 -7.24
C LEU A 378 -2.44 5.60 -8.30
N ASP A 379 -2.47 4.99 -9.50
CA ASP A 379 -1.62 5.37 -10.62
C ASP A 379 -1.93 6.81 -11.09
N ILE A 380 -3.23 7.11 -11.28
CA ILE A 380 -3.68 8.46 -11.64
C ILE A 380 -3.33 9.48 -10.56
N LEU A 381 -3.50 9.11 -9.29
CA LEU A 381 -3.14 9.98 -8.16
C LEU A 381 -1.63 10.22 -8.09
N GLN A 382 -0.82 9.26 -8.47
CA GLN A 382 0.63 9.39 -8.55
C GLN A 382 1.02 10.42 -9.61
N ASP A 383 0.46 10.34 -10.83
CA ASP A 383 0.67 11.35 -11.88
C ASP A 383 0.23 12.74 -11.42
N TYR A 384 -0.89 12.80 -10.70
CA TYR A 384 -1.36 14.06 -10.11
C TYR A 384 -0.39 14.61 -9.06
N MET A 385 0.19 13.75 -8.18
CA MET A 385 1.20 14.20 -7.19
C MET A 385 2.44 14.74 -7.88
N ASP A 386 2.92 14.04 -8.91
CA ASP A 386 4.06 14.48 -9.73
C ASP A 386 3.75 15.82 -10.42
N TYR A 387 2.56 15.99 -10.96
CA TYR A 387 2.12 17.24 -11.58
C TYR A 387 2.11 18.45 -10.61
N ARG A 388 1.64 18.23 -9.38
CA ARG A 388 1.63 19.28 -8.34
C ARG A 388 2.95 19.42 -7.59
N GLY A 389 3.91 18.52 -7.79
CA GLY A 389 5.19 18.49 -7.09
C GLY A 389 5.07 18.13 -5.61
N TYR A 390 4.03 17.38 -5.22
CA TYR A 390 3.86 16.91 -3.85
C TYR A 390 4.76 15.71 -3.57
N SER A 391 5.39 15.70 -2.40
CA SER A 391 6.16 14.54 -1.93
C SER A 391 5.21 13.42 -1.48
N TYR A 392 5.44 12.20 -1.95
CA TYR A 392 4.60 11.07 -1.59
C TYR A 392 5.39 9.76 -1.47
N GLU A 393 4.80 8.81 -0.76
CA GLU A 393 5.14 7.37 -0.76
C GLU A 393 3.92 6.58 -1.23
N ARG A 394 4.13 5.34 -1.69
CA ARG A 394 3.04 4.47 -2.14
C ARG A 394 3.22 3.04 -1.65
N VAL A 395 2.12 2.44 -1.15
CA VAL A 395 2.05 1.02 -0.79
C VAL A 395 0.73 0.42 -1.25
N ASP A 396 0.81 -0.61 -2.09
CA ASP A 396 -0.32 -1.42 -2.51
C ASP A 396 0.01 -2.93 -2.44
N GLY A 397 -0.85 -3.79 -3.02
CA GLY A 397 -0.67 -5.24 -2.96
C GLY A 397 0.53 -5.79 -3.73
N SER A 398 1.15 -5.00 -4.61
CA SER A 398 2.32 -5.39 -5.41
C SER A 398 3.65 -5.18 -4.67
N VAL A 399 3.64 -4.30 -3.63
CA VAL A 399 4.83 -3.93 -2.86
C VAL A 399 5.24 -5.05 -1.91
N ARG A 400 6.47 -5.54 -2.03
CA ARG A 400 7.00 -6.64 -1.21
C ARG A 400 7.58 -6.16 0.13
N GLY A 401 7.77 -7.09 1.08
CA GLY A 401 8.01 -6.83 2.50
C GLY A 401 9.04 -5.74 2.85
N GLU A 402 10.25 -5.78 2.29
CA GLU A 402 11.32 -4.82 2.61
C GLU A 402 11.02 -3.41 2.07
N GLU A 403 10.51 -3.31 0.84
CA GLU A 403 10.15 -2.04 0.21
C GLU A 403 8.99 -1.37 0.98
N ARG A 404 8.04 -2.19 1.44
CA ARG A 404 6.92 -1.74 2.26
C ARG A 404 7.41 -1.16 3.59
N HIS A 405 8.34 -1.87 4.26
CA HIS A 405 8.93 -1.39 5.51
C HIS A 405 9.70 -0.07 5.31
N LEU A 406 10.43 0.05 4.20
CA LEU A 406 11.16 1.26 3.85
C LEU A 406 10.21 2.45 3.60
N ALA A 407 9.12 2.25 2.85
CA ALA A 407 8.13 3.30 2.59
C ALA A 407 7.48 3.81 3.88
N ILE A 408 7.12 2.89 4.81
CA ILE A 408 6.58 3.26 6.12
C ILE A 408 7.60 4.05 6.94
N LYS A 409 8.86 3.60 6.96
CA LYS A 409 9.95 4.27 7.67
C LYS A 409 10.23 5.66 7.09
N ASN A 410 10.28 5.80 5.77
CA ASN A 410 10.46 7.07 5.09
C ASN A 410 9.33 8.03 5.44
N PHE A 411 8.07 7.58 5.35
CA PHE A 411 6.93 8.40 5.75
C PHE A 411 7.00 8.80 7.22
N GLY A 412 7.47 7.95 8.12
CA GLY A 412 7.63 8.28 9.54
C GLY A 412 8.72 9.32 9.82
N GLN A 413 9.86 9.24 9.14
CA GLN A 413 11.09 9.99 9.45
C GLN A 413 11.31 11.22 8.55
N GLN A 414 10.72 11.26 7.34
CA GLN A 414 10.90 12.34 6.37
C GLN A 414 9.63 13.20 6.28
N PRO A 415 9.72 14.47 5.90
CA PRO A 415 8.58 15.36 5.74
C PRO A 415 7.81 15.09 4.43
N ILE A 416 7.34 13.85 4.26
CA ILE A 416 6.54 13.43 3.12
C ILE A 416 5.09 13.86 3.36
N PHE A 417 4.46 14.50 2.38
CA PHE A 417 3.12 15.07 2.50
C PHE A 417 2.03 14.00 2.42
N VAL A 418 2.07 13.15 1.39
CA VAL A 418 1.01 12.17 1.12
C VAL A 418 1.53 10.74 1.15
N PHE A 419 0.77 9.83 1.73
CA PHE A 419 0.98 8.40 1.60
C PHE A 419 -0.18 7.77 0.82
N LEU A 420 0.08 7.31 -0.39
CA LEU A 420 -0.86 6.63 -1.26
C LEU A 420 -0.97 5.15 -0.86
N LEU A 421 -2.18 4.72 -0.52
CA LEU A 421 -2.41 3.40 0.04
C LEU A 421 -3.59 2.71 -0.64
N SER A 422 -3.44 1.44 -1.02
CA SER A 422 -4.61 0.65 -1.30
C SER A 422 -5.30 0.26 0.01
N THR A 423 -6.64 0.35 0.08
CA THR A 423 -7.40 0.07 1.31
C THR A 423 -7.09 -1.31 1.88
N ARG A 424 -6.90 -2.32 1.03
CA ARG A 424 -6.53 -3.68 1.46
C ARG A 424 -5.11 -3.78 2.01
N ALA A 425 -4.15 -3.15 1.37
CA ALA A 425 -2.75 -3.16 1.84
C ALA A 425 -2.57 -2.29 3.09
N GLY A 426 -3.24 -1.13 3.14
CA GLY A 426 -3.20 -0.21 4.28
C GLY A 426 -3.99 -0.69 5.50
N GLY A 427 -4.92 -1.63 5.32
CA GLY A 427 -5.75 -2.18 6.41
C GLY A 427 -5.00 -3.06 7.42
N VAL A 428 -3.75 -3.45 7.17
CA VAL A 428 -3.06 -4.45 8.00
C VAL A 428 -1.83 -3.89 8.72
N GLY A 429 -1.92 -3.77 10.06
CA GLY A 429 -0.80 -3.72 11.01
C GLY A 429 0.15 -2.52 11.01
N MET A 430 0.13 -1.64 10.00
CA MET A 430 1.07 -0.52 9.89
C MET A 430 0.85 0.56 10.95
N ASN A 431 1.93 1.18 11.42
CA ASN A 431 1.89 2.35 12.28
C ASN A 431 2.14 3.61 11.46
N LEU A 432 1.11 4.44 11.28
CA LEU A 432 1.13 5.66 10.46
C LEU A 432 0.70 6.89 11.26
N THR A 433 1.06 6.94 12.55
CA THR A 433 0.73 8.06 13.47
C THR A 433 1.39 9.39 13.08
N ALA A 434 2.32 9.38 12.14
CA ALA A 434 2.88 10.60 11.55
C ALA A 434 1.84 11.41 10.75
N ALA A 435 0.75 10.79 10.30
CA ALA A 435 -0.34 11.46 9.61
C ALA A 435 -1.43 11.92 10.59
N ASP A 436 -2.03 13.06 10.29
CA ASP A 436 -3.16 13.64 11.03
C ASP A 436 -4.45 13.72 10.18
N THR A 437 -4.37 13.39 8.91
CA THR A 437 -5.50 13.43 7.99
C THR A 437 -5.58 12.14 7.19
N VAL A 438 -6.76 11.56 7.10
CA VAL A 438 -7.08 10.36 6.33
C VAL A 438 -8.14 10.71 5.29
N ILE A 439 -7.90 10.42 4.02
CA ILE A 439 -8.85 10.68 2.93
C ILE A 439 -9.17 9.36 2.23
N PHE A 440 -10.45 9.02 2.17
CA PHE A 440 -10.95 7.93 1.34
C PHE A 440 -11.45 8.50 0.01
N VAL A 441 -10.75 8.18 -1.07
CA VAL A 441 -11.13 8.56 -2.44
C VAL A 441 -12.39 7.79 -2.85
N ASP A 442 -12.43 6.52 -2.50
CA ASP A 442 -13.57 5.62 -2.65
C ASP A 442 -13.78 4.79 -1.38
N SER A 443 -15.05 4.48 -1.03
CA SER A 443 -15.40 3.71 0.15
C SER A 443 -15.59 2.23 -0.16
N ASP A 444 -15.28 1.37 0.84
CA ASP A 444 -15.52 -0.07 0.72
C ASP A 444 -16.97 -0.43 1.03
N PHE A 445 -17.49 -1.49 0.39
CA PHE A 445 -18.75 -2.14 0.78
C PHE A 445 -18.71 -2.74 2.18
N ASN A 446 -17.52 -3.10 2.65
CA ASN A 446 -17.29 -3.51 4.02
C ASN A 446 -16.71 -2.34 4.82
N PRO A 447 -17.52 -1.65 5.64
CA PRO A 447 -17.10 -0.46 6.38
C PRO A 447 -15.94 -0.75 7.35
N GLN A 448 -15.79 -1.99 7.77
CA GLN A 448 -14.71 -2.39 8.67
C GLN A 448 -13.33 -2.22 8.03
N ASN A 449 -13.21 -2.38 6.70
CA ASN A 449 -11.94 -2.15 5.99
C ASN A 449 -11.51 -0.68 6.08
N ASP A 450 -12.46 0.25 5.91
CA ASP A 450 -12.20 1.68 6.04
C ASP A 450 -11.88 2.08 7.49
N LEU A 451 -12.60 1.51 8.46
CA LEU A 451 -12.32 1.73 9.88
C LEU A 451 -10.92 1.21 10.26
N GLN A 452 -10.54 0.04 9.76
CA GLN A 452 -9.20 -0.51 9.94
C GLN A 452 -8.13 0.40 9.35
N ALA A 453 -8.34 0.92 8.17
CA ALA A 453 -7.43 1.84 7.50
C ALA A 453 -7.29 3.17 8.29
N ALA A 454 -8.40 3.77 8.73
CA ALA A 454 -8.37 4.99 9.54
C ALA A 454 -7.68 4.80 10.90
N ALA A 455 -7.81 3.62 11.50
CA ALA A 455 -7.17 3.28 12.77
C ALA A 455 -5.63 3.19 12.68
N ARG A 456 -5.03 3.28 11.49
CA ARG A 456 -3.56 3.36 11.32
C ARG A 456 -3.01 4.72 11.72
N ALA A 457 -3.78 5.80 11.53
CA ALA A 457 -3.44 7.15 11.98
C ALA A 457 -3.94 7.43 13.40
N HIS A 458 -5.17 6.98 13.74
CA HIS A 458 -5.78 7.21 15.05
C HIS A 458 -5.54 6.03 15.98
N ARG A 459 -4.39 6.01 16.64
CA ARG A 459 -3.96 4.98 17.59
C ARG A 459 -3.06 5.55 18.68
N ILE A 460 -2.75 4.76 19.70
CA ILE A 460 -1.80 5.14 20.76
C ILE A 460 -0.47 5.60 20.13
N GLY A 461 0.01 6.77 20.56
CA GLY A 461 1.17 7.46 19.98
C GLY A 461 0.81 8.61 19.02
N GLN A 462 -0.47 8.82 18.72
CA GLN A 462 -0.94 10.00 17.99
C GLN A 462 -1.05 11.21 18.94
N ASN A 463 -0.43 12.33 18.55
CA ASN A 463 -0.41 13.58 19.32
C ASN A 463 -1.25 14.71 18.72
N LYS A 464 -1.84 14.48 17.51
CA LYS A 464 -2.66 15.45 16.80
C LYS A 464 -4.07 14.93 16.61
N SER A 465 -5.06 15.84 16.56
CA SER A 465 -6.42 15.50 16.18
C SER A 465 -6.46 14.92 14.78
N VAL A 466 -7.13 13.79 14.60
CA VAL A 466 -7.21 13.08 13.31
C VAL A 466 -8.50 13.43 12.60
N LYS A 467 -8.38 13.86 11.33
CA LYS A 467 -9.52 14.09 10.44
C LYS A 467 -9.64 12.94 9.47
N VAL A 468 -10.84 12.35 9.39
CA VAL A 468 -11.17 11.30 8.41
C VAL A 468 -12.17 11.88 7.42
N ILE A 469 -11.78 11.99 6.17
CA ILE A 469 -12.55 12.62 5.10
C ILE A 469 -12.95 11.56 4.07
N ARG A 470 -14.25 11.50 3.73
CA ARG A 470 -14.77 10.62 2.69
C ARG A 470 -15.28 11.44 1.53
N LEU A 471 -14.81 11.15 0.31
CA LEU A 471 -15.27 11.78 -0.92
C LEU A 471 -16.37 10.93 -1.54
N ILE A 472 -17.53 11.52 -1.78
CA ILE A 472 -18.71 10.82 -2.32
C ILE A 472 -19.30 11.59 -3.48
N GLY A 473 -19.47 10.92 -4.62
CA GLY A 473 -20.19 11.47 -5.76
C GLY A 473 -21.69 11.59 -5.45
N ARG A 474 -22.22 12.82 -5.52
CA ARG A 474 -23.65 13.11 -5.30
C ARG A 474 -24.49 12.45 -6.39
N ASP A 475 -25.61 11.83 -6.01
CA ASP A 475 -26.55 11.14 -6.87
C ASP A 475 -25.92 10.00 -7.67
N THR A 476 -24.93 9.32 -7.09
CA THR A 476 -24.20 8.22 -7.71
C THR A 476 -24.33 6.90 -6.94
N VAL A 477 -23.76 5.86 -7.54
CA VAL A 477 -23.62 4.56 -6.91
C VAL A 477 -22.87 4.58 -5.57
N GLU A 478 -22.01 5.59 -5.33
CA GLU A 478 -21.25 5.70 -4.07
C GLU A 478 -22.16 6.00 -2.88
N GLU A 479 -23.23 6.77 -3.05
CA GLU A 479 -24.21 6.96 -1.97
C GLU A 479 -24.91 5.66 -1.58
N ILE A 480 -25.19 4.79 -2.56
CA ILE A 480 -25.78 3.47 -2.30
C ILE A 480 -24.79 2.60 -1.52
N VAL A 481 -23.50 2.64 -1.88
CA VAL A 481 -22.43 1.93 -1.18
C VAL A 481 -22.34 2.40 0.27
N CYS A 482 -22.29 3.72 0.48
CA CYS A 482 -22.22 4.31 1.82
C CYS A 482 -23.45 3.97 2.69
N ARG A 483 -24.64 4.02 2.12
CA ARG A 483 -25.88 3.65 2.83
C ARG A 483 -25.86 2.18 3.26
N LYS A 484 -25.45 1.26 2.38
CA LYS A 484 -25.29 -0.16 2.73
C LYS A 484 -24.19 -0.39 3.76
N ALA A 485 -23.10 0.37 3.71
CA ALA A 485 -22.05 0.32 4.72
C ALA A 485 -22.54 0.80 6.08
N ALA A 486 -23.31 1.89 6.14
CA ALA A 486 -23.92 2.39 7.36
C ALA A 486 -24.87 1.36 8.02
N SER A 487 -25.73 0.70 7.23
CA SER A 487 -26.60 -0.36 7.76
C SER A 487 -25.81 -1.53 8.36
N LYS A 488 -24.68 -1.92 7.77
CA LYS A 488 -23.81 -2.96 8.34
C LYS A 488 -23.14 -2.51 9.64
N LEU A 489 -22.79 -1.23 9.76
CA LEU A 489 -22.24 -0.69 11.01
C LEU A 489 -23.28 -0.66 12.12
N GLN A 490 -24.54 -0.33 11.82
CA GLN A 490 -25.63 -0.39 12.79
C GLN A 490 -25.80 -1.79 13.35
N LEU A 491 -25.79 -2.83 12.50
CA LEU A 491 -25.83 -4.22 12.96
C LEU A 491 -24.64 -4.55 13.88
N THR A 492 -23.42 -4.16 13.50
CA THR A 492 -22.22 -4.40 14.30
C THR A 492 -22.33 -3.69 15.67
N ASN A 493 -22.79 -2.46 15.68
CA ASN A 493 -22.96 -1.66 16.90
C ASN A 493 -24.03 -2.27 17.81
N ALA A 494 -25.16 -2.71 17.28
CA ALA A 494 -26.22 -3.35 18.06
C ALA A 494 -25.74 -4.64 18.75
N ILE A 495 -24.90 -5.44 18.06
CA ILE A 495 -24.42 -6.71 18.59
C ILE A 495 -23.22 -6.53 19.54
N ILE A 496 -22.28 -5.66 19.18
CA ILE A 496 -20.98 -5.57 19.85
C ILE A 496 -20.89 -4.38 20.79
N GLU A 497 -21.33 -3.17 20.37
CA GLU A 497 -21.17 -1.95 21.15
C GLU A 497 -22.33 -1.70 22.11
N GLY A 498 -23.52 -2.24 21.82
CA GLY A 498 -24.65 -2.24 22.75
C GLY A 498 -24.45 -3.15 23.97
N GLY A 499 -23.47 -4.08 23.93
CA GLY A 499 -23.08 -4.94 25.05
C GLY A 499 -21.89 -4.37 25.82
N HIS A 500 -22.04 -4.21 27.14
CA HIS A 500 -20.92 -3.82 28.00
C HIS A 500 -19.98 -5.01 28.22
N PHE A 501 -19.03 -5.19 27.28
CA PHE A 501 -17.97 -6.23 27.39
C PHE A 501 -16.72 -5.69 28.11
N THR A 502 -16.85 -4.55 28.80
CA THR A 502 -15.79 -3.92 29.58
C THR A 502 -15.86 -4.34 31.03
N LEU A 503 -14.69 -4.55 31.63
CA LEU A 503 -14.58 -4.89 33.04
C LEU A 503 -14.91 -3.65 33.90
N GLY A 504 -16.06 -3.65 34.58
CA GLY A 504 -16.39 -2.66 35.62
C GLY A 504 -17.02 -1.34 35.19
N ALA A 505 -17.58 -1.19 33.99
CA ALA A 505 -18.18 0.06 33.55
C ALA A 505 -19.59 0.28 34.08
N GLN A 506 -19.77 1.37 34.85
CA GLN A 506 -21.07 2.00 35.04
C GLN A 506 -21.52 2.68 33.74
N LYS A 507 -22.83 2.61 33.42
CA LYS A 507 -23.46 3.21 32.26
C LYS A 507 -22.95 4.64 32.00
N PRO A 508 -22.43 4.97 30.83
CA PRO A 508 -22.47 6.36 30.38
C PRO A 508 -23.84 6.66 29.81
N ALA A 509 -24.45 7.72 30.35
CA ALA A 509 -25.64 8.31 29.78
C ALA A 509 -25.25 9.10 28.51
N GLY A 510 -26.04 8.95 27.47
CA GLY A 510 -26.15 9.98 26.43
C GLY A 510 -25.74 9.54 25.05
N ASP A 511 -26.77 9.47 24.21
CA ASP A 511 -26.73 9.48 22.76
C ASP A 511 -25.67 10.46 22.21
N ALA A 512 -24.68 9.97 21.48
CA ALA A 512 -23.92 10.81 20.59
C ALA A 512 -24.63 10.83 19.25
N ASP A 513 -25.52 11.79 19.09
CA ASP A 513 -26.14 12.19 17.85
C ASP A 513 -25.10 12.30 16.72
N LEU A 514 -25.34 11.54 15.68
CA LEU A 514 -24.84 11.80 14.34
C LEU A 514 -25.44 13.12 13.83
N GLN A 515 -24.97 14.25 14.36
CA GLN A 515 -25.32 15.56 13.82
C GLN A 515 -24.49 15.82 12.56
N VAL A 516 -25.22 15.80 11.46
CA VAL A 516 -24.90 16.49 10.23
C VAL A 516 -24.62 17.95 10.54
N LEU A 517 -23.36 18.32 10.75
CA LEU A 517 -22.91 19.71 10.86
C LEU A 517 -22.58 20.26 9.48
N ILE A 518 -23.64 20.68 8.75
CA ILE A 518 -23.54 21.72 7.75
C ILE A 518 -24.55 22.80 8.16
N PRO A 519 -24.18 23.88 8.83
CA PRO A 519 -24.05 25.19 8.24
C PRO A 519 -23.06 26.10 8.99
N GLY A 520 -21.85 26.19 8.58
CA GLY A 520 -20.87 27.11 9.20
C GLY A 520 -19.78 27.59 8.25
N LEU A 521 -19.67 27.00 7.06
CA LEU A 521 -18.64 27.35 6.08
C LEU A 521 -19.16 28.22 4.90
N LEU A 522 -20.43 28.64 4.91
CA LEU A 522 -21.02 29.50 3.87
C LEU A 522 -21.46 30.90 4.37
N GLU A 523 -21.31 31.21 5.63
CA GLU A 523 -21.60 32.54 6.15
C GLU A 523 -20.34 33.33 6.43
N GLY A 524 -19.84 33.96 5.41
CA GLY A 524 -18.67 34.82 5.50
C GLY A 524 -18.37 35.58 4.21
N SER A 525 -19.33 36.13 3.56
CA SER A 525 -19.21 37.29 2.68
C SER A 525 -20.48 37.60 1.88
N THR A 526 -21.53 38.10 2.53
CA THR A 526 -22.62 38.75 1.81
C THR A 526 -22.35 40.25 1.73
N LYS A 527 -21.50 40.66 0.80
CA LYS A 527 -21.63 41.93 0.13
C LYS A 527 -22.45 41.70 -1.13
N ARG A 528 -23.67 42.23 -1.13
CA ARG A 528 -24.60 42.28 -2.28
C ARG A 528 -23.84 42.79 -3.49
N LYS A 529 -23.42 41.94 -4.41
CA LYS A 529 -22.99 42.27 -5.75
C LYS A 529 -24.16 42.03 -6.69
N ARG A 530 -24.51 43.09 -7.44
CA ARG A 530 -25.50 43.11 -8.52
C ARG A 530 -25.29 41.87 -9.41
N ILE A 531 -26.35 41.10 -9.57
CA ILE A 531 -26.36 39.92 -10.44
C ILE A 531 -26.26 40.41 -11.87
N LEU A 532 -25.15 40.15 -12.52
CA LEU A 532 -24.91 40.37 -13.95
C LEU A 532 -25.60 39.27 -14.76
N SER A 533 -26.12 39.60 -15.94
CA SER A 533 -26.73 38.62 -16.82
C SER A 533 -25.71 37.55 -17.24
N PRO A 534 -26.16 36.36 -17.67
CA PRO A 534 -25.25 35.30 -18.13
C PRO A 534 -24.34 35.74 -19.28
N GLU A 535 -24.85 36.59 -20.17
CA GLU A 535 -24.08 37.14 -21.31
C GLU A 535 -23.00 38.14 -20.88
N GLU A 536 -23.26 39.00 -19.91
CA GLU A 536 -22.27 39.93 -19.35
C GLU A 536 -21.16 39.20 -18.54
N LEU A 537 -21.49 38.03 -17.94
CA LEU A 537 -20.52 37.16 -17.27
C LEU A 537 -19.59 36.45 -18.27
N GLU A 538 -20.14 36.03 -19.40
CA GLU A 538 -19.39 35.35 -20.45
C GLU A 538 -18.45 36.29 -21.18
N ASP A 539 -18.90 37.55 -21.49
CA ASP A 539 -18.09 38.57 -22.09
C ASP A 539 -16.94 39.05 -21.17
N ARG A 540 -17.18 39.16 -19.86
CA ARG A 540 -16.11 39.42 -18.87
C ARG A 540 -15.13 38.27 -18.75
N ARG A 541 -15.59 37.04 -18.91
CA ARG A 541 -14.75 35.82 -18.85
C ARG A 541 -13.84 35.74 -20.07
N LYS A 542 -14.37 36.03 -21.28
CA LYS A 542 -13.60 36.15 -22.54
C LYS A 542 -12.52 37.22 -22.44
N LYS A 543 -12.88 38.45 -22.04
CA LYS A 543 -11.91 39.55 -21.88
C LYS A 543 -10.80 39.28 -20.86
N ARG A 544 -11.11 38.57 -19.77
CA ARG A 544 -10.08 38.11 -18.80
C ARG A 544 -9.17 37.02 -19.37
N GLN A 545 -9.70 36.08 -20.14
CA GLN A 545 -8.92 35.02 -20.78
C GLN A 545 -7.99 35.60 -21.87
N GLU A 546 -8.49 36.55 -22.69
CA GLU A 546 -7.67 37.23 -23.71
C GLU A 546 -6.55 38.09 -23.10
N ALA A 547 -6.83 38.82 -22.03
CA ALA A 547 -5.82 39.61 -21.33
C ALA A 547 -4.76 38.72 -20.65
N ALA A 548 -5.16 37.56 -20.08
CA ALA A 548 -4.26 36.62 -19.48
C ALA A 548 -3.38 35.90 -20.52
N ALA A 549 -3.96 35.53 -21.69
CA ALA A 549 -3.25 34.96 -22.82
C ALA A 549 -2.21 35.91 -23.42
N LYS A 550 -2.59 37.21 -23.58
CA LYS A 550 -1.67 38.24 -24.06
C LYS A 550 -0.48 38.49 -23.11
N ARG A 551 -0.73 38.43 -21.78
CA ARG A 551 0.31 38.60 -20.77
C ARG A 551 1.25 37.36 -20.72
N ARG A 552 0.72 36.14 -20.92
CA ARG A 552 1.50 34.93 -21.05
C ARG A 552 2.44 34.96 -22.24
N ARG A 553 1.93 35.30 -23.46
CA ARG A 553 2.74 35.42 -24.68
C ARG A 553 3.89 36.41 -24.53
N LEU A 554 3.66 37.57 -23.93
CA LEU A 554 4.69 38.59 -23.70
C LEU A 554 5.78 38.14 -22.70
N LEU A 555 5.41 37.36 -21.71
CA LEU A 555 6.36 36.78 -20.75
C LEU A 555 7.20 35.63 -21.38
N GLU A 556 6.57 34.80 -22.18
CA GLU A 556 7.22 33.73 -22.93
C GLU A 556 8.21 34.29 -23.99
N GLU A 557 7.82 35.30 -24.76
CA GLU A 557 8.73 35.96 -25.68
C GLU A 557 9.96 36.62 -25.02
N LYS A 558 9.77 37.22 -23.84
CA LYS A 558 10.90 37.80 -23.08
C LYS A 558 11.82 36.71 -22.54
N LYS A 559 11.25 35.58 -22.13
CA LYS A 559 12.02 34.43 -21.63
C LYS A 559 12.80 33.79 -22.78
N LYS A 560 12.16 33.56 -23.93
CA LYS A 560 12.77 32.99 -25.11
C LYS A 560 13.96 33.82 -25.64
N LYS A 561 13.80 35.17 -25.73
CA LYS A 561 14.90 36.06 -26.13
C LYS A 561 16.08 36.07 -25.17
N LYS A 562 15.86 35.85 -23.86
CA LYS A 562 16.93 35.75 -22.89
C LYS A 562 17.68 34.40 -23.02
N GLU A 563 16.95 33.33 -23.21
CA GLU A 563 17.50 31.98 -23.42
C GLU A 563 18.29 31.90 -24.72
N GLU A 564 17.80 32.48 -25.81
CA GLU A 564 18.52 32.59 -27.10
C GLU A 564 19.83 33.35 -26.97
N ALA A 565 19.85 34.46 -26.23
CA ALA A 565 21.07 35.26 -26.03
C ALA A 565 22.11 34.51 -25.15
N GLU A 566 21.69 33.75 -24.15
CA GLU A 566 22.56 32.90 -23.34
C GLU A 566 23.07 31.73 -24.14
N HIS A 567 22.22 31.11 -24.97
CA HIS A 567 22.62 30.02 -25.87
C HIS A 567 23.67 30.46 -26.89
N GLN A 568 23.51 31.61 -27.55
CA GLN A 568 24.51 32.15 -28.50
C GLN A 568 25.87 32.40 -27.82
N LYS A 569 25.88 32.93 -26.60
CA LYS A 569 27.13 33.12 -25.85
C LYS A 569 27.82 31.80 -25.53
N LYS A 570 27.03 30.77 -25.19
CA LYS A 570 27.53 29.43 -24.90
C LYS A 570 28.12 28.76 -26.13
N MET A 571 27.44 28.88 -27.27
CA MET A 571 27.92 28.32 -28.55
C MET A 571 29.22 28.97 -28.99
N ALA A 572 29.35 30.30 -28.97
CA ALA A 572 30.56 31.01 -29.28
C ALA A 572 31.73 30.60 -28.37
N TRP A 573 31.48 30.31 -27.09
CA TRP A 573 32.52 29.80 -26.19
C TRP A 573 32.90 28.34 -26.47
N TRP A 574 31.97 27.49 -26.92
CA TRP A 574 32.24 26.12 -27.33
C TRP A 574 33.08 26.08 -28.63
N GLU A 575 32.76 26.91 -29.63
CA GLU A 575 33.52 27.06 -30.84
C GLU A 575 34.96 27.47 -30.55
N SER A 576 35.19 28.42 -29.63
CA SER A 576 36.52 28.86 -29.24
C SER A 576 37.34 27.77 -28.53
N ASN A 577 36.70 26.72 -27.98
CA ASN A 577 37.33 25.59 -27.32
C ASN A 577 37.31 24.30 -28.15
N ASN A 578 36.89 24.34 -29.41
CA ASN A 578 36.80 23.16 -30.28
C ASN A 578 35.95 22.02 -29.67
N TYR A 579 34.87 22.34 -28.98
CA TYR A 579 34.00 21.38 -28.32
C TYR A 579 32.75 21.11 -29.16
N GLN A 580 32.43 19.82 -29.35
CA GLN A 580 31.16 19.35 -29.90
C GLN A 580 30.36 18.66 -28.76
N SER A 581 29.09 19.07 -28.62
CA SER A 581 28.22 18.48 -27.62
C SER A 581 27.89 17.03 -27.94
N PHE A 582 27.94 16.17 -26.93
CA PHE A 582 27.42 14.79 -26.96
C PHE A 582 25.97 14.70 -26.46
N CYS A 583 25.36 15.83 -26.06
CA CYS A 583 23.98 15.87 -25.63
C CYS A 583 23.02 15.74 -26.81
N LEU A 584 22.00 14.92 -26.65
CA LEU A 584 20.88 14.83 -27.59
C LEU A 584 20.10 16.18 -27.63
N PRO A 585 19.71 16.67 -28.84
CA PRO A 585 18.91 17.88 -28.95
C PRO A 585 17.54 17.75 -28.28
N SER A 586 16.91 18.86 -27.93
CA SER A 586 15.53 18.91 -27.43
C SER A 586 14.53 18.82 -28.59
N GLU A 587 13.35 18.29 -28.36
CA GLU A 587 12.29 17.95 -29.34
C GLU A 587 11.92 19.09 -30.32
N GLU A 588 12.20 20.37 -30.04
CA GLU A 588 11.79 21.50 -30.88
C GLU A 588 12.59 21.63 -32.22
N SER A 589 13.66 20.88 -32.42
CA SER A 589 14.49 21.01 -33.62
C SER A 589 14.40 19.84 -34.63
N GLU A 590 13.69 18.77 -34.30
CA GLU A 590 13.60 17.57 -35.17
C GLU A 590 12.15 17.21 -35.62
N SER A 591 11.15 18.02 -35.28
CA SER A 591 9.75 17.76 -35.65
C SER A 591 9.41 17.99 -37.13
N GLU A 592 10.25 18.68 -37.87
CA GLU A 592 10.02 18.91 -39.31
C GLU A 592 10.47 17.76 -40.24
N ASP A 593 11.40 16.89 -39.76
CA ASP A 593 11.94 15.79 -40.59
C ASP A 593 11.22 14.44 -40.39
N LEU A 594 10.31 14.32 -39.37
CA LEU A 594 9.64 13.07 -39.07
C LEU A 594 8.16 13.00 -39.49
N GLU A 595 7.52 14.14 -39.83
CA GLU A 595 6.13 14.17 -40.34
C GLU A 595 6.03 13.67 -41.78
N ASP A 596 7.09 13.75 -42.59
CA ASP A 596 7.10 13.26 -43.98
C ASP A 596 7.27 11.73 -44.11
N GLU A 597 7.71 11.00 -43.06
CA GLU A 597 7.84 9.52 -43.10
C GLU A 597 6.62 8.77 -42.57
N GLU A 598 5.67 9.41 -41.85
CA GLU A 598 4.47 8.73 -41.34
C GLU A 598 3.34 8.57 -42.40
N GLU A 599 3.32 9.36 -43.49
CA GLU A 599 2.29 9.18 -44.54
C GLU A 599 2.60 8.03 -45.52
N GLU A 600 3.86 7.58 -45.68
CA GLU A 600 4.18 6.48 -46.57
C GLU A 600 4.13 5.08 -45.94
N SER A 601 4.14 4.96 -44.56
CA SER A 601 4.20 3.65 -43.92
C SER A 601 2.83 3.04 -43.56
N SER A 602 1.75 3.77 -43.75
CA SER A 602 0.39 3.26 -43.40
C SER A 602 -0.27 2.38 -44.48
N ALA A 603 0.37 2.21 -45.65
CA ALA A 603 -0.22 1.47 -46.81
C ALA A 603 0.25 0.01 -46.96
N GLN A 604 1.22 -0.45 -46.19
CA GLN A 604 1.70 -1.86 -46.28
C GLN A 604 2.08 -2.41 -44.92
N LEU A 605 1.12 -2.98 -44.18
CA LEU A 605 1.41 -3.99 -43.16
C LEU A 605 0.18 -4.87 -42.89
N GLY A 606 0.03 -5.87 -43.76
CA GLY A 606 -0.64 -7.09 -43.39
C GLY A 606 0.33 -8.00 -42.65
N HIS A 607 -0.14 -8.54 -41.51
CA HIS A 607 0.41 -9.66 -40.77
C HIS A 607 1.93 -9.63 -40.46
N GLU A 608 2.30 -9.07 -39.29
CA GLU A 608 3.43 -9.57 -38.52
C GLU A 608 3.17 -9.48 -37.00
N GLU A 609 3.79 -10.39 -36.28
CA GLU A 609 3.57 -10.81 -34.91
C GLU A 609 3.51 -9.67 -33.86
N SER A 610 2.61 -9.82 -32.89
CA SER A 610 2.46 -8.96 -31.71
C SER A 610 3.77 -8.86 -30.91
N HIS A 611 4.58 -7.82 -31.15
CA HIS A 611 5.67 -7.48 -30.25
C HIS A 611 5.10 -7.03 -28.90
N SER A 612 5.50 -7.74 -27.86
CA SER A 612 5.16 -7.51 -26.45
C SER A 612 5.48 -6.08 -26.01
N THR A 613 4.47 -5.29 -25.67
CA THR A 613 4.59 -3.96 -25.03
C THR A 613 5.05 -4.02 -23.57
N SER A 614 5.68 -5.12 -23.15
CA SER A 614 6.10 -5.39 -21.79
C SER A 614 7.60 -5.18 -21.59
N ILE A 615 7.99 -4.65 -20.42
CA ILE A 615 9.37 -4.60 -19.98
C ILE A 615 9.86 -6.02 -19.69
N MET A 616 11.03 -6.38 -20.19
CA MET A 616 11.67 -7.68 -19.95
C MET A 616 12.71 -7.56 -18.82
N TYR A 617 12.58 -8.38 -17.80
CA TYR A 617 13.53 -8.44 -16.68
C TYR A 617 14.57 -9.54 -16.92
N VAL A 618 15.85 -9.16 -16.92
CA VAL A 618 16.96 -10.04 -17.24
C VAL A 618 17.95 -10.13 -16.07
N SER A 619 18.36 -11.33 -15.72
CA SER A 619 19.44 -11.55 -14.75
C SER A 619 20.80 -11.46 -15.45
N GLY A 620 21.65 -10.53 -15.02
CA GLY A 620 22.98 -10.38 -15.63
C GLY A 620 23.60 -8.99 -15.45
N ASP A 621 24.64 -8.71 -16.22
CA ASP A 621 25.35 -7.43 -16.23
C ASP A 621 24.86 -6.55 -17.38
N VAL A 622 24.28 -5.40 -17.05
CA VAL A 622 23.76 -4.43 -18.04
C VAL A 622 24.88 -3.84 -18.92
N THR A 623 26.13 -3.84 -18.48
CA THR A 623 27.26 -3.34 -19.29
C THR A 623 27.59 -4.26 -20.46
N HIS A 624 27.05 -5.48 -20.48
CA HIS A 624 27.16 -6.45 -21.57
C HIS A 624 25.78 -6.90 -22.03
N PRO A 625 25.03 -6.05 -22.75
CA PRO A 625 23.65 -6.31 -23.12
C PRO A 625 23.51 -7.50 -24.06
N GLN A 626 22.44 -8.30 -23.85
CA GLN A 626 22.12 -9.45 -24.71
C GLN A 626 21.15 -9.00 -25.81
N ALA A 627 21.66 -8.28 -26.81
CA ALA A 627 20.85 -7.71 -27.88
C ALA A 627 21.03 -8.39 -29.25
N GLY A 628 21.70 -9.55 -29.30
CA GLY A 628 21.90 -10.30 -30.55
C GLY A 628 22.66 -9.51 -31.64
N ALA A 629 22.00 -9.26 -32.76
CA ALA A 629 22.56 -8.50 -33.88
C ALA A 629 22.11 -7.03 -33.91
N GLU A 630 21.20 -6.63 -33.04
CA GLU A 630 20.65 -5.27 -32.96
C GLU A 630 21.57 -4.32 -32.19
N ASP A 631 21.44 -3.02 -32.45
CA ASP A 631 22.08 -1.99 -31.64
C ASP A 631 21.49 -1.98 -30.25
N ALA A 632 22.30 -1.69 -29.24
CA ALA A 632 21.84 -1.61 -27.85
C ALA A 632 22.19 -0.26 -27.21
N ILE A 633 21.26 0.34 -26.53
CA ILE A 633 21.47 1.57 -25.75
C ILE A 633 21.48 1.19 -24.27
N ILE A 634 22.65 1.28 -23.64
CA ILE A 634 22.81 1.11 -22.19
C ILE A 634 22.52 2.44 -21.51
N VAL A 635 21.59 2.47 -20.57
CA VAL A 635 21.17 3.71 -19.91
C VAL A 635 21.67 3.75 -18.46
N HIS A 636 22.26 4.88 -18.08
CA HIS A 636 22.66 5.17 -16.71
C HIS A 636 22.31 6.60 -16.31
N CYS A 637 22.01 6.83 -15.03
CA CYS A 637 21.78 8.18 -14.49
C CYS A 637 23.04 8.72 -13.81
N ILE A 638 23.33 9.98 -14.06
CA ILE A 638 24.48 10.72 -13.56
C ILE A 638 24.05 12.04 -12.91
N ASP A 639 24.96 12.69 -12.20
CA ASP A 639 24.74 14.04 -11.67
C ASP A 639 25.29 15.14 -12.61
N ASP A 640 24.98 16.38 -12.29
CA ASP A 640 25.36 17.58 -13.08
C ASP A 640 26.78 18.11 -12.76
N SER A 641 27.57 17.43 -11.92
CA SER A 641 28.86 17.93 -11.47
C SER A 641 30.03 17.63 -12.39
N GLY A 642 29.90 16.68 -13.31
CA GLY A 642 30.99 16.19 -14.14
C GLY A 642 32.03 15.36 -13.39
N ARG A 643 31.72 14.86 -12.19
CA ARG A 643 32.62 14.01 -11.40
C ARG A 643 32.22 12.55 -11.50
N TRP A 644 33.09 11.73 -12.09
CA TRP A 644 32.80 10.31 -12.23
C TRP A 644 32.60 9.61 -10.86
N GLY A 645 31.51 8.82 -10.75
CA GLY A 645 31.16 8.11 -9.52
C GLY A 645 32.14 6.97 -9.19
N ARG A 646 32.00 6.42 -7.98
CA ARG A 646 32.78 5.26 -7.52
C ARG A 646 31.84 4.10 -7.17
N GLY A 647 32.25 2.88 -7.55
CA GLY A 647 31.46 1.66 -7.28
C GLY A 647 30.32 1.39 -8.25
N GLY A 648 29.66 0.24 -8.10
CA GLY A 648 28.52 -0.16 -8.93
C GLY A 648 28.77 -0.09 -10.43
N LEU A 649 27.81 0.47 -11.16
CA LEU A 649 27.84 0.57 -12.61
C LEU A 649 28.94 1.50 -13.13
N PHE A 650 29.32 2.55 -12.39
CA PHE A 650 30.47 3.41 -12.77
C PHE A 650 31.78 2.62 -12.91
N THR A 651 32.05 1.75 -11.92
CA THR A 651 33.27 0.91 -11.96
C THR A 651 33.17 -0.17 -13.03
N ALA A 652 31.99 -0.73 -13.30
CA ALA A 652 31.79 -1.72 -14.35
C ALA A 652 32.01 -1.10 -15.76
N LEU A 653 31.46 0.10 -16.01
CA LEU A 653 31.67 0.84 -17.23
C LEU A 653 33.14 1.25 -17.42
N GLU A 654 33.84 1.69 -16.37
CA GLU A 654 35.23 2.08 -16.40
C GLU A 654 36.16 0.89 -16.68
N LYS A 655 35.82 -0.31 -16.19
CA LYS A 655 36.54 -1.57 -16.54
C LYS A 655 36.37 -1.95 -18.01
N ARG A 656 35.16 -1.70 -18.57
CA ARG A 656 34.88 -2.01 -19.97
C ARG A 656 35.53 -0.99 -20.92
N SER A 657 35.41 0.32 -20.66
CA SER A 657 35.97 1.40 -21.48
C SER A 657 36.32 2.63 -20.66
N ALA A 658 37.39 3.35 -21.00
CA ALA A 658 37.77 4.61 -20.36
C ALA A 658 37.03 5.83 -20.96
N GLU A 659 36.35 5.68 -22.11
CA GLU A 659 35.63 6.76 -22.80
C GLU A 659 34.46 7.35 -22.01
N PRO A 660 33.59 6.58 -21.36
CA PRO A 660 32.46 7.11 -20.59
C PRO A 660 32.85 8.18 -19.56
N ARG A 661 33.95 7.92 -18.85
CA ARG A 661 34.47 8.84 -17.84
C ARG A 661 35.00 10.11 -18.49
N LYS A 662 35.80 9.99 -19.61
CA LYS A 662 36.36 11.14 -20.31
C LYS A 662 35.30 12.04 -20.89
N VAL A 663 34.28 11.48 -21.55
CA VAL A 663 33.16 12.23 -22.15
C VAL A 663 32.38 12.99 -21.07
N TYR A 664 32.06 12.32 -19.97
CA TYR A 664 31.32 12.95 -18.89
C TYR A 664 32.11 14.06 -18.17
N GLU A 665 33.39 13.82 -17.86
CA GLU A 665 34.26 14.83 -17.23
C GLU A 665 34.48 16.04 -18.15
N LEU A 666 34.60 15.80 -19.49
CA LEU A 666 34.71 16.85 -20.48
C LEU A 666 33.42 17.69 -20.58
N ALA A 667 32.24 17.04 -20.65
CA ALA A 667 30.96 17.71 -20.68
C ALA A 667 30.74 18.55 -19.41
N GLY A 668 31.18 18.08 -18.24
CA GLY A 668 31.19 18.82 -17.00
C GLY A 668 32.05 20.10 -17.05
N LYS A 669 33.27 20.01 -17.55
CA LYS A 669 34.17 21.16 -17.75
C LYS A 669 33.58 22.18 -18.72
N MET A 670 32.90 21.73 -19.76
CA MET A 670 32.25 22.56 -20.76
C MET A 670 30.85 23.04 -20.35
N LYS A 671 30.40 22.79 -19.10
CA LYS A 671 29.10 23.17 -18.56
C LYS A 671 27.92 22.72 -19.44
N ASP A 672 28.05 21.54 -20.04
CA ASP A 672 27.06 20.94 -20.94
C ASP A 672 26.10 19.94 -20.21
N LEU A 673 26.24 19.79 -18.89
CA LEU A 673 25.42 18.91 -18.08
C LEU A 673 24.22 19.67 -17.52
N ASN A 674 23.08 19.62 -18.20
CA ASN A 674 21.82 20.19 -17.71
C ASN A 674 20.89 19.05 -17.25
N LEU A 675 20.09 19.28 -16.21
CA LEU A 675 19.07 18.31 -15.77
C LEU A 675 18.12 17.97 -16.93
N GLY A 676 17.89 16.68 -17.19
CA GLY A 676 17.14 16.17 -18.34
C GLY A 676 17.96 16.03 -19.62
N GLY A 677 19.23 16.48 -19.62
CA GLY A 677 20.17 16.22 -20.73
C GLY A 677 20.57 14.74 -20.81
N VAL A 678 20.86 14.27 -22.02
CA VAL A 678 21.35 12.90 -22.28
C VAL A 678 22.59 12.97 -23.12
N LEU A 679 23.71 12.48 -22.59
CA LEU A 679 24.93 12.24 -23.37
C LEU A 679 24.80 10.89 -24.05
N LEU A 680 24.85 10.84 -25.39
CA LEU A 680 24.80 9.58 -26.16
C LEU A 680 26.05 9.44 -27.01
N PHE A 681 26.76 8.33 -26.83
CA PHE A 681 27.97 8.02 -27.56
C PHE A 681 28.23 6.49 -27.61
N PRO A 682 28.96 5.99 -28.62
CA PRO A 682 29.32 4.59 -28.69
C PRO A 682 30.35 4.23 -27.62
N ILE A 683 30.26 3.00 -27.10
CA ILE A 683 31.32 2.41 -26.26
C ILE A 683 32.33 1.75 -27.19
N ASP A 684 33.51 2.33 -27.28
CA ASP A 684 34.65 1.75 -28.04
C ASP A 684 35.49 0.88 -27.09
N ASP A 685 35.36 -0.45 -27.20
CA ASP A 685 36.07 -1.41 -26.38
C ASP A 685 36.53 -2.64 -27.16
N LYS A 686 37.43 -3.42 -26.52
CA LYS A 686 37.95 -4.70 -27.05
C LYS A 686 36.92 -5.85 -26.94
N GLU A 687 35.83 -5.65 -26.22
CA GLU A 687 34.81 -6.65 -25.95
C GLU A 687 33.52 -6.39 -26.74
N SER A 688 33.59 -5.59 -27.84
CA SER A 688 32.43 -5.29 -28.69
C SER A 688 31.85 -6.58 -29.29
N ARG A 689 30.53 -6.60 -29.39
CA ARG A 689 29.79 -7.71 -30.01
C ARG A 689 30.19 -7.85 -31.51
N ASN A 690 30.16 -9.07 -32.00
CA ASN A 690 30.50 -9.34 -33.41
C ASN A 690 29.51 -8.72 -34.41
N LYS A 691 28.27 -8.38 -33.94
CA LYS A 691 27.24 -7.69 -34.72
C LYS A 691 26.46 -6.74 -33.80
N GLY A 692 26.07 -5.58 -34.33
CA GLY A 692 25.40 -4.49 -33.59
C GLY A 692 26.38 -3.63 -32.77
N GLN A 693 25.98 -2.41 -32.48
CA GLN A 693 26.78 -1.43 -31.74
C GLN A 693 26.21 -1.23 -30.34
N ASP A 694 27.09 -1.15 -29.34
CA ASP A 694 26.70 -0.76 -27.99
C ASP A 694 26.90 0.75 -27.81
N LEU A 695 25.82 1.43 -27.43
CA LEU A 695 25.77 2.86 -27.14
C LEU A 695 25.54 3.06 -25.64
N LEU A 696 26.15 4.10 -25.07
CA LEU A 696 25.90 4.51 -23.72
C LEU A 696 25.13 5.83 -23.70
N ALA A 697 23.98 5.84 -23.01
CA ALA A 697 23.19 7.00 -22.73
C ALA A 697 23.29 7.37 -21.25
N LEU A 698 23.86 8.52 -20.95
CA LEU A 698 23.99 9.06 -19.59
C LEU A 698 22.96 10.16 -19.38
N ILE A 699 21.91 9.88 -18.57
CA ILE A 699 20.88 10.86 -18.24
C ILE A 699 21.34 11.69 -17.04
N VAL A 700 21.38 13.01 -17.17
CA VAL A 700 21.64 13.94 -16.06
C VAL A 700 20.37 14.07 -15.23
N ALA A 701 20.17 13.18 -14.25
CA ALA A 701 18.96 13.09 -13.46
C ALA A 701 19.15 13.46 -11.97
N GLN A 702 20.37 13.80 -11.55
CA GLN A 702 20.71 14.14 -10.19
C GLN A 702 21.43 15.49 -10.11
N HIS A 703 21.30 16.18 -8.99
CA HIS A 703 22.00 17.42 -8.69
C HIS A 703 22.97 17.21 -7.52
N ARG A 704 24.13 17.83 -7.59
CA ARG A 704 25.10 17.85 -6.49
C ARG A 704 25.24 19.27 -5.96
N ASP A 705 24.91 19.44 -4.68
CA ASP A 705 24.93 20.76 -4.04
C ASP A 705 26.35 21.25 -3.68
N HIS A 706 26.47 22.49 -3.19
CA HIS A 706 27.73 23.08 -2.79
C HIS A 706 28.43 22.36 -1.63
N SER A 707 27.68 21.60 -0.82
CA SER A 707 28.21 20.74 0.25
C SER A 707 28.69 19.38 -0.25
N ASN A 708 28.66 19.15 -1.58
CA ASN A 708 28.97 17.89 -2.26
C ASN A 708 27.98 16.76 -1.98
N ALA A 709 26.79 17.06 -1.42
CA ALA A 709 25.73 16.08 -1.21
C ALA A 709 24.98 15.82 -2.51
N LEU A 710 24.74 14.54 -2.80
CA LEU A 710 24.04 14.07 -3.98
C LEU A 710 22.52 14.03 -3.72
N SER A 711 21.73 14.63 -4.62
CA SER A 711 20.27 14.53 -4.56
C SER A 711 19.78 13.12 -4.95
N GLY A 712 18.53 12.78 -4.61
CA GLY A 712 17.82 11.67 -5.25
C GLY A 712 17.62 11.91 -6.75
N ILE A 713 17.13 10.89 -7.46
CA ILE A 713 16.73 11.01 -8.87
C ILE A 713 15.61 12.04 -9.00
N LYS A 714 15.81 13.04 -9.86
CA LYS A 714 14.78 14.02 -10.22
C LYS A 714 13.88 13.41 -11.30
N MET A 715 12.64 13.07 -10.95
CA MET A 715 11.73 12.34 -11.83
C MET A 715 11.44 13.10 -13.13
N ALA A 716 11.27 14.43 -13.09
CA ALA A 716 11.08 15.24 -14.29
C ALA A 716 12.30 15.21 -15.23
N ALA A 717 13.52 15.23 -14.68
CA ALA A 717 14.74 15.12 -15.47
C ALA A 717 14.92 13.71 -16.08
N LEU A 718 14.54 12.67 -15.31
CA LEU A 718 14.54 11.31 -15.82
C LEU A 718 13.52 11.15 -16.97
N GLU A 719 12.33 11.70 -16.83
CA GLU A 719 11.28 11.64 -17.85
C GLU A 719 11.73 12.30 -19.16
N GLU A 720 12.27 13.51 -19.07
CA GLU A 720 12.82 14.22 -20.24
C GLU A 720 13.96 13.42 -20.90
N GLY A 721 14.86 12.84 -20.10
CA GLY A 721 15.92 11.97 -20.59
C GLY A 721 15.40 10.73 -21.31
N LEU A 722 14.36 10.10 -20.80
CA LEU A 722 13.75 8.91 -21.43
C LEU A 722 13.06 9.25 -22.75
N LYS A 723 12.43 10.43 -22.89
CA LYS A 723 11.88 10.92 -24.18
C LYS A 723 12.98 11.03 -25.23
N LYS A 724 14.13 11.62 -24.91
CA LYS A 724 15.28 11.74 -25.81
C LYS A 724 15.86 10.38 -26.18
N ILE A 725 15.93 9.45 -25.23
CA ILE A 725 16.38 8.07 -25.51
C ILE A 725 15.41 7.34 -26.43
N PHE A 726 14.10 7.56 -26.27
CA PHE A 726 13.09 6.99 -27.18
C PHE A 726 13.35 7.40 -28.63
N LEU A 727 13.55 8.71 -28.90
CA LEU A 727 13.85 9.20 -30.25
C LEU A 727 15.14 8.59 -30.82
N ALA A 728 16.17 8.53 -30.00
CA ALA A 728 17.45 7.91 -30.41
C ALA A 728 17.30 6.40 -30.68
N ALA A 729 16.54 5.67 -29.85
CA ALA A 729 16.30 4.25 -30.05
C ALA A 729 15.46 3.96 -31.30
N LYS A 730 14.43 4.75 -31.58
CA LYS A 730 13.59 4.67 -32.78
C LYS A 730 14.44 4.91 -34.05
N LYS A 731 15.24 6.00 -34.07
CA LYS A 731 16.10 6.35 -35.19
C LYS A 731 17.16 5.27 -35.50
N LYS A 732 17.71 4.63 -34.48
CA LYS A 732 18.75 3.58 -34.63
C LYS A 732 18.18 2.17 -34.67
N LYS A 733 16.88 1.98 -34.51
CA LYS A 733 16.22 0.67 -34.33
C LYS A 733 16.89 -0.17 -33.23
N ALA A 734 17.24 0.48 -32.11
CA ALA A 734 18.02 -0.10 -31.02
C ALA A 734 17.14 -0.54 -29.86
N SER A 735 17.54 -1.60 -29.17
CA SER A 735 16.97 -2.01 -27.90
C SER A 735 17.54 -1.17 -26.73
N VAL A 736 16.77 -0.98 -25.66
CA VAL A 736 17.18 -0.19 -24.49
C VAL A 736 17.39 -1.08 -23.27
N HIS A 737 18.55 -0.95 -22.65
CA HIS A 737 19.01 -1.78 -21.55
C HIS A 737 19.32 -0.91 -20.32
N LEU A 738 18.60 -1.14 -19.21
CA LEU A 738 18.71 -0.33 -18.00
C LEU A 738 19.06 -1.19 -16.79
N PRO A 739 19.87 -0.67 -15.85
CA PRO A 739 19.90 -1.23 -14.50
C PRO A 739 18.64 -0.83 -13.77
N ARG A 740 18.42 -1.33 -12.57
CA ARG A 740 17.38 -0.80 -11.66
C ARG A 740 17.79 0.60 -11.19
N ILE A 741 17.46 1.60 -12.01
CA ILE A 741 17.88 3.01 -11.84
C ILE A 741 17.48 3.53 -10.44
N GLY A 742 18.44 4.16 -9.76
CA GLY A 742 18.24 4.83 -8.49
C GLY A 742 18.25 3.94 -7.26
N HIS A 743 18.45 2.63 -7.38
CA HIS A 743 18.41 1.66 -6.27
C HIS A 743 19.25 2.06 -5.04
N ALA A 744 20.36 2.74 -5.20
CA ALA A 744 21.24 3.17 -4.11
C ALA A 744 21.07 4.67 -3.75
N THR A 745 20.07 5.36 -4.29
CA THR A 745 19.90 6.80 -4.09
C THR A 745 18.91 7.12 -2.98
N LYS A 746 19.11 8.29 -2.33
CA LYS A 746 18.19 8.78 -1.31
C LYS A 746 16.82 9.07 -1.93
N GLY A 747 15.75 8.53 -1.32
CA GLY A 747 14.39 8.72 -1.82
C GLY A 747 14.06 7.86 -3.05
N PHE A 748 14.69 6.70 -3.18
CA PHE A 748 14.46 5.77 -4.29
C PHE A 748 12.98 5.40 -4.46
N ASN A 749 12.43 5.70 -5.63
CA ASN A 749 11.06 5.37 -6.03
C ASN A 749 11.09 4.51 -7.31
N TRP A 750 11.13 3.18 -7.14
CA TRP A 750 11.17 2.27 -8.29
C TRP A 750 9.89 2.29 -9.11
N TYR A 751 8.74 2.43 -8.47
CA TYR A 751 7.45 2.43 -9.16
C TYR A 751 7.33 3.60 -10.13
N GLY A 752 7.67 4.81 -9.66
CA GLY A 752 7.72 5.99 -10.51
C GLY A 752 8.71 5.81 -11.67
N THR A 753 9.91 5.31 -11.38
CA THR A 753 10.97 5.06 -12.38
C THR A 753 10.51 4.02 -13.42
N GLU A 754 10.00 2.87 -12.98
CA GLU A 754 9.52 1.81 -13.89
C GLU A 754 8.34 2.29 -14.75
N ARG A 755 7.44 3.07 -14.17
CA ARG A 755 6.30 3.64 -14.89
C ARG A 755 6.75 4.57 -16.01
N LEU A 756 7.71 5.46 -15.75
CA LEU A 756 8.28 6.34 -16.76
C LEU A 756 8.98 5.54 -17.87
N ILE A 757 9.75 4.52 -17.52
CA ILE A 757 10.38 3.63 -18.49
C ILE A 757 9.31 2.94 -19.35
N ARG A 758 8.25 2.42 -18.74
CA ARG A 758 7.14 1.78 -19.45
C ARG A 758 6.43 2.75 -20.38
N LYS A 759 6.08 3.95 -19.87
CA LYS A 759 5.35 4.99 -20.60
C LYS A 759 6.12 5.49 -21.83
N HIS A 760 7.42 5.75 -21.68
CA HIS A 760 8.22 6.42 -22.69
C HIS A 760 9.03 5.49 -23.61
N LEU A 761 9.21 4.21 -23.25
CA LEU A 761 9.95 3.23 -24.04
C LEU A 761 9.10 2.02 -24.43
N ALA A 762 8.75 1.15 -23.48
CA ALA A 762 8.10 -0.12 -23.78
C ALA A 762 6.70 0.05 -24.40
N ALA A 763 5.87 0.95 -23.88
CA ALA A 763 4.53 1.21 -24.42
C ALA A 763 4.56 1.85 -25.83
N LYS A 764 5.67 2.46 -26.21
CA LYS A 764 5.92 3.03 -27.55
C LYS A 764 6.63 2.06 -28.50
N GLY A 765 6.71 0.77 -28.14
CA GLY A 765 7.24 -0.30 -29.01
C GLY A 765 8.76 -0.44 -29.03
N VAL A 766 9.50 0.22 -28.13
CA VAL A 766 10.94 0.03 -27.99
C VAL A 766 11.22 -1.18 -27.10
N PRO A 767 11.98 -2.20 -27.58
CA PRO A 767 12.38 -3.34 -26.76
C PRO A 767 13.18 -2.87 -25.54
N THR A 768 12.66 -3.11 -24.34
CA THR A 768 13.20 -2.55 -23.10
C THR A 768 13.51 -3.63 -22.10
N TYR A 769 14.78 -3.67 -21.64
CA TYR A 769 15.31 -4.68 -20.75
C TYR A 769 15.81 -4.06 -19.45
N ILE A 770 15.36 -4.59 -18.29
CA ILE A 770 15.82 -4.18 -16.98
C ILE A 770 16.64 -5.28 -16.35
N TYR A 771 17.89 -4.98 -16.01
CA TYR A 771 18.86 -5.90 -15.47
C TYR A 771 18.89 -5.90 -13.95
N TYR A 772 18.98 -7.10 -13.34
CA TYR A 772 19.16 -7.29 -11.92
C TYR A 772 20.17 -8.40 -11.62
N PHE A 773 20.85 -8.29 -10.48
CA PHE A 773 21.73 -9.35 -9.98
C PHE A 773 20.97 -10.25 -9.02
N PRO A 774 21.03 -11.60 -9.16
CA PRO A 774 20.50 -12.51 -8.16
C PRO A 774 21.27 -12.35 -6.84
N ARG A 775 20.57 -12.39 -5.71
CA ARG A 775 21.14 -12.16 -4.36
C ARG A 775 22.14 -13.26 -3.89
N ASN A 776 22.22 -14.43 -4.54
CA ASN A 776 23.11 -15.54 -4.16
C ASN A 776 24.40 -15.54 -4.94
N LYS A 777 25.50 -15.12 -4.29
CA LYS A 777 26.87 -15.24 -4.82
C LYS A 777 27.32 -16.68 -5.15
N ALA A 778 26.66 -17.71 -4.59
CA ALA A 778 27.01 -19.13 -4.81
C ALA A 778 26.55 -19.68 -6.17
N ALA A 779 25.46 -19.16 -6.76
CA ALA A 779 24.96 -19.66 -8.05
C ALA A 779 25.70 -19.08 -9.26
N ALA A 780 26.32 -17.90 -9.14
CA ALA A 780 27.03 -17.24 -10.24
C ALA A 780 28.39 -17.89 -10.55
N LEU A 781 29.00 -18.62 -9.61
CA LEU A 781 30.29 -19.32 -9.82
C LEU A 781 30.14 -20.67 -10.57
N HIS A 782 28.93 -21.24 -10.61
CA HIS A 782 28.67 -22.48 -11.37
C HIS A 782 28.31 -22.25 -12.85
N ALA A 783 27.85 -21.03 -13.22
CA ALA A 783 27.48 -20.72 -14.60
C ALA A 783 28.65 -20.31 -15.49
N GLN A 784 29.88 -20.12 -14.96
CA GLN A 784 31.08 -19.74 -15.71
C GLN A 784 32.11 -20.86 -15.92
N ARG A 785 31.74 -22.15 -15.75
CA ARG A 785 32.62 -23.22 -16.22
C ARG A 785 32.23 -23.61 -17.64
N PRO A 786 33.11 -23.43 -18.64
CA PRO A 786 32.91 -24.01 -19.97
C PRO A 786 32.89 -25.53 -19.81
N SER A 787 31.92 -26.16 -20.45
CA SER A 787 31.85 -27.60 -20.63
C SER A 787 33.09 -28.11 -21.42
N ALA A 788 34.04 -28.61 -20.70
CA ALA A 788 35.06 -29.42 -21.32
C ALA A 788 34.48 -30.84 -21.50
N SER A 789 33.94 -31.06 -22.67
CA SER A 789 33.64 -32.40 -23.16
C SER A 789 34.95 -32.97 -23.77
N GLY A 790 35.26 -34.18 -23.41
CA GLY A 790 35.95 -35.02 -24.35
C GLY A 790 37.15 -35.81 -23.84
N GLN A 791 36.96 -37.12 -23.84
CA GLN A 791 37.89 -38.21 -24.07
C GLN A 791 38.62 -38.79 -22.84
N LEU A 792 38.20 -39.95 -22.44
CA LEU A 792 38.37 -41.33 -22.93
C LEU A 792 39.63 -42.01 -22.42
N LEU A 793 39.41 -42.96 -21.50
CA LEU A 793 39.81 -44.36 -21.51
C LEU A 793 41.33 -44.72 -21.56
N PRO A 794 41.73 -45.80 -21.07
CA PRO A 794 41.07 -47.03 -20.62
C PRO A 794 40.93 -47.22 -19.13
#